data_9b5a833a410e241d348a7e60c3dc4e4c
#
_entry.id   9b5a833a410e241d348a7e60c3dc4e4c
#
_cell.length_a   1.000
_cell.length_b   1.000
_cell.length_c   1.000
_cell.angle_alpha   90.00
_cell.angle_beta   90.00
_cell.angle_gamma   90.00
#
_symmetry.space_group_name_H-M   'P 1'
#
loop_
_entity.id
_entity.type
_entity.pdbx_description
1 polymer ?
#
loop_
_entity_poly.entity_id
_entity_poly.type
_entity_poly.pdbx_seq_one_letter_code
_entity_poly.pdbx_strand_id
1 'polypeptide(L)'
;MWGVTIYARFEKVLCLLTSSGSFTLAKDAFPPSGDQPEAIKQLVEGVRKGMRQTLLGVTGSGKTYTIANVVARTNKNTLVISHNKTLAAQLYAEFKEFFPENNVGYFVSFYDYYQPESYIPQTDTYIEKDTEVNEKIERMRLEATAMLMSGEPTIIVSTVSCIYSLGSPREWEESAITLTKGMAIDRKILIHSLIEARYERNDVSLVPGNFRVKGDTVDIIPGYSDDIIRVHMFGEEIERLSIHDHVTMKKLRDVNAVKIFPAKHYITDDDSRNIALQSIKRELANWLPNLPSELERQRLSQRTRYDLEMIEELGYCSGIENYSRHLDGRAPGQQAFCLLDFFGNDFLLVIDESHVTLPQLHGMYNGDHTRKKMLIDYGFRLPSAYDNRPLKFEEFEKYLRNVVFVSATPAVYELKSSWRVVEQLVRPTGLVDPKVEIRPTKNQIEDLIKEIRIRAKNNQRTLVTTLTKRMAEDLAEFLAKKEVRVRYLHSEIEGLERTELIRQLRLGEFDALIGINLIREGLDIPEVSLVAILDADKEGFLRNATSLIQTFGRAARNLDGAVIMYSDRYTESMKQAVEETERRRRKQIEHNRKHGITPRTIVKAIPESAIEVGDAGVETKSMPRQDLIKLAVETEATMRRFAEELEFEKAIMFREKLNKIKKALGEPALAEVS
;
A
#
# COMPACT_ATOMS: atom_id res chain seq x y z
N MET A 1 19.63 1.07 -17.73
CA MET A 1 18.88 2.28 -18.17
C MET A 1 17.85 2.78 -17.14
N TRP A 2 17.83 2.25 -15.91
CA TRP A 2 16.86 2.59 -14.86
C TRP A 2 17.31 3.69 -13.87
N GLY A 3 18.58 4.07 -13.92
CA GLY A 3 19.15 5.07 -13.01
C GLY A 3 18.88 6.53 -13.35
N VAL A 4 18.54 6.84 -14.60
CA VAL A 4 18.43 8.24 -15.06
C VAL A 4 17.02 8.83 -14.86
N THR A 5 15.99 7.98 -14.82
CA THR A 5 14.58 8.45 -14.75
C THR A 5 14.15 8.81 -13.31
N ILE A 6 14.83 8.29 -12.29
CA ILE A 6 14.53 8.61 -10.87
C ILE A 6 15.04 10.00 -10.50
N TYR A 7 16.16 10.44 -11.06
CA TYR A 7 16.80 11.74 -10.74
C TYR A 7 16.03 12.99 -11.22
N ALA A 8 15.25 12.88 -12.29
CA ALA A 8 14.55 14.04 -12.85
C ALA A 8 13.30 14.48 -12.04
N ARG A 9 12.90 13.74 -11.02
CA ARG A 9 11.60 13.90 -10.34
C ARG A 9 11.64 14.66 -9.02
N PHE A 10 12.71 14.56 -8.27
CA PHE A 10 12.86 15.31 -7.00
C PHE A 10 12.98 16.83 -7.22
N GLU A 11 13.22 17.24 -8.45
CA GLU A 11 13.32 18.66 -8.80
C GLU A 11 12.07 19.49 -8.58
N LYS A 12 10.86 18.87 -8.57
CA LYS A 12 9.59 19.63 -8.53
C LYS A 12 9.06 19.92 -7.12
N VAL A 13 9.31 19.07 -6.15
CA VAL A 13 8.77 19.25 -4.78
C VAL A 13 9.49 20.36 -4.01
N LEU A 14 10.72 20.66 -4.40
CA LEU A 14 11.57 21.66 -3.74
C LEU A 14 11.46 23.07 -4.27
N CYS A 15 10.78 23.29 -5.39
CA CYS A 15 10.68 24.61 -6.00
C CYS A 15 9.25 24.84 -6.44
N LEU A 16 8.59 25.87 -5.87
CA LEU A 16 7.83 26.79 -6.69
C LEU A 16 6.69 27.47 -5.94
N LEU A 17 6.77 28.74 -5.97
CA LEU A 17 5.71 29.71 -5.75
C LEU A 17 5.16 30.20 -7.10
N THR A 18 4.97 29.41 -8.13
CA THR A 18 4.18 29.79 -9.33
C THR A 18 4.25 28.74 -10.44
N SER A 19 3.21 27.95 -10.60
CA SER A 19 2.56 27.68 -11.90
C SER A 19 1.36 26.76 -11.65
N SER A 20 0.21 27.12 -12.18
CA SER A 20 -0.95 26.23 -12.31
C SER A 20 -0.60 25.16 -13.37
N GLY A 21 0.19 24.17 -12.99
CA GLY A 21 0.50 23.03 -13.85
C GLY A 21 -0.77 22.29 -14.23
N SER A 22 -0.74 21.53 -15.32
CA SER A 22 -1.80 20.64 -15.72
C SER A 22 -1.29 19.20 -15.74
N PHE A 23 -2.20 18.23 -15.52
CA PHE A 23 -1.86 16.84 -15.74
C PHE A 23 -1.59 16.57 -17.21
N THR A 24 -0.43 16.00 -17.49
CA THR A 24 0.01 15.68 -18.86
C THR A 24 0.31 14.17 -18.96
N LEU A 25 -0.47 13.48 -19.80
CA LEU A 25 -0.19 12.07 -20.09
C LEU A 25 1.13 11.90 -20.86
N ALA A 26 1.78 10.77 -20.69
CA ALA A 26 2.97 10.39 -21.43
C ALA A 26 2.74 10.53 -22.95
N LYS A 27 3.75 11.03 -23.69
CA LYS A 27 3.65 11.34 -25.13
C LYS A 27 3.40 10.12 -26.02
N ASP A 28 3.83 8.95 -25.57
CA ASP A 28 3.70 7.66 -26.23
C ASP A 28 2.48 6.85 -25.74
N ALA A 29 1.59 7.49 -24.98
CA ALA A 29 0.35 6.86 -24.54
C ALA A 29 -0.54 6.51 -25.73
N PHE A 30 -0.98 5.25 -25.79
CA PHE A 30 -1.90 4.78 -26.85
C PHE A 30 -3.21 5.54 -26.82
N PRO A 31 -3.87 5.77 -27.98
CA PRO A 31 -5.19 6.37 -27.99
C PRO A 31 -6.21 5.44 -27.29
N PRO A 32 -7.17 5.99 -26.53
CA PRO A 32 -8.25 5.21 -25.94
C PRO A 32 -9.01 4.40 -26.99
N SER A 33 -9.28 3.14 -26.71
CA SER A 33 -9.92 2.21 -27.66
C SER A 33 -11.03 1.36 -26.99
N GLY A 34 -11.81 0.64 -27.79
CA GLY A 34 -12.96 -0.13 -27.30
C GLY A 34 -14.03 0.78 -26.69
N ASP A 35 -14.46 0.47 -25.47
CA ASP A 35 -15.43 1.26 -24.69
C ASP A 35 -14.80 2.48 -24.01
N GLN A 36 -13.45 2.60 -23.98
CA GLN A 36 -12.74 3.64 -23.24
C GLN A 36 -13.14 5.07 -23.65
N PRO A 37 -13.23 5.43 -24.95
CA PRO A 37 -13.56 6.81 -25.34
C PRO A 37 -14.90 7.29 -24.77
N GLU A 38 -15.92 6.45 -24.82
CA GLU A 38 -17.25 6.78 -24.29
C GLU A 38 -17.28 6.76 -22.77
N ALA A 39 -16.61 5.79 -22.15
CA ALA A 39 -16.44 5.74 -20.69
C ALA A 39 -15.74 7.00 -20.14
N ILE A 40 -14.64 7.41 -20.76
CA ILE A 40 -13.90 8.63 -20.40
C ILE A 40 -14.82 9.85 -20.51
N LYS A 41 -15.55 10.01 -21.62
CA LYS A 41 -16.48 11.13 -21.84
C LYS A 41 -17.54 11.20 -20.75
N GLN A 42 -18.17 10.08 -20.43
CA GLN A 42 -19.24 10.02 -19.42
C GLN A 42 -18.68 10.29 -18.01
N LEU A 43 -17.52 9.73 -17.66
CA LEU A 43 -16.89 9.96 -16.37
C LEU A 43 -16.45 11.41 -16.20
N VAL A 44 -15.83 12.03 -17.22
CA VAL A 44 -15.44 13.45 -17.20
C VAL A 44 -16.65 14.35 -16.99
N GLU A 45 -17.78 14.07 -17.66
CA GLU A 45 -19.03 14.80 -17.44
C GLU A 45 -19.48 14.75 -15.97
N GLY A 46 -19.49 13.56 -15.36
CA GLY A 46 -19.90 13.38 -13.98
C GLY A 46 -18.93 14.03 -13.00
N VAL A 47 -17.60 13.92 -13.22
CA VAL A 47 -16.57 14.57 -12.38
C VAL A 47 -16.73 16.09 -12.40
N ARG A 48 -16.99 16.69 -13.56
CA ARG A 48 -17.25 18.14 -13.68
C ARG A 48 -18.51 18.60 -12.95
N LYS A 49 -19.49 17.72 -12.82
CA LYS A 49 -20.74 17.97 -12.08
C LYS A 49 -20.63 17.62 -10.58
N GLY A 50 -19.49 17.11 -10.12
CA GLY A 50 -19.30 16.68 -8.72
C GLY A 50 -20.17 15.47 -8.33
N MET A 51 -20.37 14.52 -9.26
CA MET A 51 -21.28 13.40 -9.07
C MET A 51 -20.57 12.11 -8.70
N ARG A 52 -21.25 11.26 -7.92
CA ARG A 52 -20.83 9.88 -7.66
C ARG A 52 -21.10 9.02 -8.89
N GLN A 53 -20.13 8.23 -9.32
CA GLN A 53 -20.22 7.37 -10.50
C GLN A 53 -19.59 6.02 -10.24
N THR A 54 -20.05 4.99 -10.96
CA THR A 54 -19.42 3.66 -10.95
C THR A 54 -18.89 3.35 -12.35
N LEU A 55 -17.60 3.00 -12.43
CA LEU A 55 -17.00 2.38 -13.61
C LEU A 55 -17.05 0.86 -13.45
N LEU A 56 -18.03 0.23 -14.12
CA LEU A 56 -18.14 -1.22 -14.24
C LEU A 56 -17.22 -1.68 -15.37
N GLY A 57 -15.98 -2.06 -15.03
CA GLY A 57 -14.99 -2.43 -16.02
C GLY A 57 -14.43 -3.83 -15.81
N VAL A 58 -14.49 -4.68 -16.84
CA VAL A 58 -13.93 -6.03 -16.76
C VAL A 58 -12.41 -6.03 -16.56
N THR A 59 -11.89 -7.12 -16.04
CA THR A 59 -10.44 -7.30 -15.92
C THR A 59 -9.77 -7.22 -17.29
N GLY A 60 -8.69 -6.42 -17.40
CA GLY A 60 -7.98 -6.22 -18.66
C GLY A 60 -8.61 -5.24 -19.65
N SER A 61 -9.68 -4.51 -19.27
CA SER A 61 -10.26 -3.46 -20.12
C SER A 61 -9.50 -2.13 -20.08
N GLY A 62 -8.46 -2.00 -19.22
CA GLY A 62 -7.68 -0.78 -19.07
C GLY A 62 -8.36 0.27 -18.20
N LYS A 63 -9.00 -0.13 -17.10
CA LYS A 63 -9.67 0.77 -16.14
C LYS A 63 -8.74 1.88 -15.64
N THR A 64 -7.50 1.53 -15.23
CA THR A 64 -6.50 2.48 -14.74
C THR A 64 -6.20 3.54 -15.80
N TYR A 65 -6.05 3.13 -17.05
CA TYR A 65 -5.81 4.05 -18.17
C TYR A 65 -7.00 4.98 -18.43
N THR A 66 -8.23 4.46 -18.31
CA THR A 66 -9.46 5.27 -18.38
C THR A 66 -9.47 6.33 -17.29
N ILE A 67 -9.17 5.96 -16.03
CA ILE A 67 -9.07 6.91 -14.91
C ILE A 67 -7.95 7.92 -15.15
N ALA A 68 -6.77 7.52 -15.63
CA ALA A 68 -5.69 8.45 -15.98
C ALA A 68 -6.15 9.50 -17.01
N ASN A 69 -6.90 9.09 -18.03
CA ASN A 69 -7.50 10.02 -18.99
C ASN A 69 -8.54 10.97 -18.36
N VAL A 70 -9.32 10.49 -17.39
CA VAL A 70 -10.27 11.32 -16.64
C VAL A 70 -9.53 12.38 -15.82
N VAL A 71 -8.47 11.98 -15.11
CA VAL A 71 -7.61 12.88 -14.33
C VAL A 71 -7.01 13.97 -15.24
N ALA A 72 -6.39 13.57 -16.35
CA ALA A 72 -5.79 14.52 -17.31
C ALA A 72 -6.80 15.55 -17.86
N ARG A 73 -8.05 15.11 -18.14
CA ARG A 73 -9.08 15.99 -18.72
C ARG A 73 -9.84 16.84 -17.70
N THR A 74 -9.79 16.48 -16.44
CA THR A 74 -10.49 17.22 -15.36
C THR A 74 -9.56 18.11 -14.57
N ASN A 75 -8.26 17.85 -14.63
CA ASN A 75 -7.20 18.59 -13.94
C ASN A 75 -7.39 18.71 -12.42
N LYS A 76 -7.93 17.67 -11.78
CA LYS A 76 -8.18 17.64 -10.33
C LYS A 76 -7.12 16.82 -9.62
N ASN A 77 -6.65 17.32 -8.47
CA ASN A 77 -5.90 16.47 -7.54
C ASN A 77 -6.69 15.21 -7.27
N THR A 78 -6.01 14.06 -7.27
CA THR A 78 -6.70 12.76 -7.26
C THR A 78 -6.16 11.87 -6.16
N LEU A 79 -7.07 11.33 -5.32
CA LEU A 79 -6.77 10.24 -4.39
C LEU A 79 -7.30 8.94 -4.95
N VAL A 80 -6.43 7.94 -5.07
CA VAL A 80 -6.78 6.58 -5.48
C VAL A 80 -6.64 5.67 -4.27
N ILE A 81 -7.73 5.06 -3.81
CA ILE A 81 -7.72 4.13 -2.66
C ILE A 81 -7.83 2.69 -3.17
N SER A 82 -6.93 1.84 -2.71
CA SER A 82 -6.90 0.41 -2.96
C SER A 82 -6.97 -0.39 -1.65
N HIS A 83 -7.47 -1.62 -1.70
CA HIS A 83 -7.70 -2.44 -0.50
C HIS A 83 -6.43 -3.10 0.08
N ASN A 84 -5.31 -3.14 -0.64
CA ASN A 84 -4.05 -3.69 -0.14
C ASN A 84 -2.81 -2.99 -0.71
N LYS A 85 -1.63 -3.22 -0.05
CA LYS A 85 -0.36 -2.60 -0.42
C LYS A 85 0.13 -3.02 -1.81
N THR A 86 -0.05 -4.28 -2.20
CA THR A 86 0.43 -4.82 -3.48
C THR A 86 -0.27 -4.16 -4.67
N LEU A 87 -1.60 -4.07 -4.62
CA LEU A 87 -2.37 -3.40 -5.66
C LEU A 87 -2.10 -1.89 -5.67
N ALA A 88 -1.97 -1.27 -4.50
CA ALA A 88 -1.58 0.13 -4.41
C ALA A 88 -0.20 0.39 -5.04
N ALA A 89 0.78 -0.49 -4.82
CA ALA A 89 2.10 -0.38 -5.45
C ALA A 89 2.02 -0.53 -6.98
N GLN A 90 1.21 -1.44 -7.49
CA GLN A 90 0.97 -1.60 -8.92
C GLN A 90 0.33 -0.33 -9.51
N LEU A 91 -0.73 0.19 -8.91
CA LEU A 91 -1.40 1.42 -9.35
C LEU A 91 -0.45 2.62 -9.32
N TYR A 92 0.36 2.73 -8.26
CA TYR A 92 1.38 3.77 -8.16
C TYR A 92 2.38 3.71 -9.32
N ALA A 93 2.87 2.52 -9.67
CA ALA A 93 3.76 2.33 -10.80
C ALA A 93 3.08 2.70 -12.13
N GLU A 94 1.84 2.25 -12.36
CA GLU A 94 1.05 2.57 -13.56
C GLU A 94 0.79 4.08 -13.69
N PHE A 95 0.37 4.76 -12.60
CA PHE A 95 0.16 6.21 -12.63
C PHE A 95 1.47 6.99 -12.84
N LYS A 96 2.58 6.52 -12.30
CA LYS A 96 3.90 7.08 -12.57
C LYS A 96 4.30 6.99 -14.05
N GLU A 97 3.97 5.90 -14.69
CA GLU A 97 4.22 5.69 -16.11
C GLU A 97 3.30 6.58 -16.97
N PHE A 98 2.03 6.72 -16.59
CA PHE A 98 1.09 7.59 -17.29
C PHE A 98 1.38 9.09 -17.13
N PHE A 99 1.92 9.50 -15.98
CA PHE A 99 2.18 10.91 -15.64
C PHE A 99 3.64 11.14 -15.27
N PRO A 100 4.60 10.97 -16.21
CA PRO A 100 6.02 11.10 -15.92
C PRO A 100 6.43 12.50 -15.47
N GLU A 101 5.67 13.53 -15.86
CA GLU A 101 5.95 14.92 -15.57
C GLU A 101 5.19 15.51 -14.37
N ASN A 102 4.25 14.74 -13.75
CA ASN A 102 3.45 15.19 -12.64
C ASN A 102 3.81 14.50 -11.33
N ASN A 103 3.31 15.04 -10.22
CA ASN A 103 3.49 14.43 -8.91
C ASN A 103 2.59 13.21 -8.75
N VAL A 104 3.21 12.07 -8.47
CA VAL A 104 2.51 10.83 -8.09
C VAL A 104 3.11 10.33 -6.80
N GLY A 105 2.35 10.40 -5.70
CA GLY A 105 2.77 10.02 -4.37
C GLY A 105 2.19 8.66 -3.94
N TYR A 106 2.85 8.04 -2.95
CA TYR A 106 2.46 6.74 -2.39
C TYR A 106 2.23 6.85 -0.89
N PHE A 107 1.03 6.48 -0.44
CA PHE A 107 0.62 6.66 0.94
C PHE A 107 -0.03 5.39 1.51
N VAL A 108 0.77 4.49 2.05
CA VAL A 108 0.30 3.23 2.66
C VAL A 108 0.77 3.14 4.11
N SER A 109 0.37 2.09 4.83
CA SER A 109 0.91 1.83 6.17
C SER A 109 2.42 1.65 6.11
N PHE A 110 3.15 2.37 6.96
CA PHE A 110 4.62 2.34 7.04
C PHE A 110 5.15 1.24 7.97
N TYR A 111 4.28 0.37 8.48
CA TYR A 111 4.68 -0.80 9.25
C TYR A 111 4.88 -2.01 8.32
N ASP A 112 6.06 -2.61 8.38
CA ASP A 112 6.30 -3.93 7.77
C ASP A 112 5.71 -5.02 8.65
N TYR A 113 5.84 -4.88 9.97
CA TYR A 113 5.13 -5.66 10.96
C TYR A 113 4.35 -4.75 11.91
N TYR A 114 3.11 -5.14 12.23
CA TYR A 114 2.24 -4.39 13.13
C TYR A 114 1.43 -5.31 14.02
N GLN A 115 1.78 -5.39 15.28
CA GLN A 115 0.99 -5.99 16.34
C GLN A 115 0.39 -4.88 17.20
N PRO A 116 -0.94 -4.63 17.11
CA PRO A 116 -1.56 -3.61 17.91
C PRO A 116 -1.60 -4.00 19.38
N GLU A 117 -1.40 -3.00 20.27
CA GLU A 117 -1.64 -3.18 21.69
C GLU A 117 -3.05 -3.72 21.94
N SER A 118 -3.19 -4.77 22.73
CA SER A 118 -4.48 -5.37 23.04
C SER A 118 -4.49 -6.06 24.40
N TYR A 119 -5.69 -6.26 24.94
CA TYR A 119 -5.88 -7.00 26.19
C TYR A 119 -7.00 -8.04 26.02
N ILE A 120 -6.73 -9.25 26.47
CA ILE A 120 -7.65 -10.39 26.43
C ILE A 120 -8.07 -10.73 27.87
N PRO A 121 -9.25 -10.27 28.32
CA PRO A 121 -9.66 -10.43 29.72
C PRO A 121 -9.81 -11.91 30.16
N GLN A 122 -10.19 -12.80 29.24
CA GLN A 122 -10.43 -14.20 29.53
C GLN A 122 -9.17 -14.96 29.99
N THR A 123 -8.01 -14.51 29.51
CA THR A 123 -6.70 -15.13 29.81
C THR A 123 -5.78 -14.20 30.59
N ASP A 124 -6.27 -13.02 30.99
CA ASP A 124 -5.48 -11.94 31.60
C ASP A 124 -4.16 -11.68 30.82
N THR A 125 -4.27 -11.64 29.48
CA THR A 125 -3.11 -11.51 28.61
C THR A 125 -3.06 -10.10 28.03
N TYR A 126 -2.04 -9.33 28.41
CA TYR A 126 -1.71 -8.07 27.76
C TYR A 126 -0.69 -8.32 26.64
N ILE A 127 -1.03 -7.85 25.45
CA ILE A 127 -0.18 -7.88 24.26
C ILE A 127 0.33 -6.46 24.05
N GLU A 128 1.63 -6.29 24.19
CA GLU A 128 2.28 -5.00 23.94
C GLU A 128 2.26 -4.67 22.44
N LYS A 129 2.24 -3.37 22.12
CA LYS A 129 2.40 -2.90 20.74
C LYS A 129 3.80 -3.25 20.26
N ASP A 130 3.86 -4.01 19.18
CA ASP A 130 5.12 -4.33 18.50
C ASP A 130 5.04 -3.88 17.04
N THR A 131 6.06 -3.16 16.58
CA THR A 131 6.04 -2.57 15.23
C THR A 131 7.43 -2.50 14.64
N GLU A 132 7.53 -2.90 13.38
CA GLU A 132 8.70 -2.65 12.56
C GLU A 132 8.37 -1.55 11.55
N VAL A 133 9.09 -0.43 11.66
CA VAL A 133 8.86 0.76 10.83
C VAL A 133 9.71 0.69 9.57
N ASN A 134 9.09 0.86 8.42
CA ASN A 134 9.77 1.04 7.15
C ASN A 134 10.01 2.53 6.90
N GLU A 135 11.22 2.99 7.16
CA GLU A 135 11.62 4.40 7.01
C GLU A 135 11.41 4.93 5.58
N LYS A 136 11.59 4.08 4.58
CA LYS A 136 11.37 4.44 3.18
C LYS A 136 9.89 4.75 2.91
N ILE A 137 8.99 3.93 3.44
CA ILE A 137 7.53 4.15 3.29
C ILE A 137 7.11 5.36 4.13
N GLU A 138 7.64 5.55 5.33
CA GLU A 138 7.37 6.75 6.14
C GLU A 138 7.76 8.02 5.38
N ARG A 139 8.94 8.05 4.78
CA ARG A 139 9.38 9.14 3.92
C ARG A 139 8.46 9.39 2.72
N MET A 140 8.02 8.33 2.03
CA MET A 140 7.07 8.46 0.91
C MET A 140 5.72 9.04 1.35
N ARG A 141 5.31 8.82 2.60
CA ARG A 141 4.09 9.45 3.17
C ARG A 141 4.28 10.94 3.39
N LEU A 142 5.43 11.35 3.94
CA LEU A 142 5.79 12.77 4.06
C LEU A 142 5.87 13.44 2.69
N GLU A 143 6.49 12.77 1.72
CA GLU A 143 6.56 13.23 0.33
C GLU A 143 5.16 13.44 -0.27
N ALA A 144 4.23 12.51 -0.08
CA ALA A 144 2.86 12.61 -0.58
C ALA A 144 2.13 13.84 -0.01
N THR A 145 2.27 14.13 1.29
CA THR A 145 1.68 15.33 1.90
C THR A 145 2.37 16.61 1.43
N ALA A 146 3.70 16.61 1.29
CA ALA A 146 4.45 17.75 0.76
C ALA A 146 4.04 18.07 -0.69
N MET A 147 3.85 17.05 -1.54
CA MET A 147 3.34 17.19 -2.91
C MET A 147 1.98 17.87 -2.93
N LEU A 148 1.04 17.47 -2.07
CA LEU A 148 -0.29 18.07 -1.99
C LEU A 148 -0.23 19.55 -1.58
N MET A 149 0.63 19.87 -0.60
CA MET A 149 0.78 21.21 -0.07
C MET A 149 1.66 22.12 -0.95
N SER A 150 2.30 21.57 -1.98
CA SER A 150 3.06 22.35 -2.96
C SER A 150 2.16 23.13 -3.94
N GLY A 151 0.87 22.79 -4.04
CA GLY A 151 -0.06 23.37 -5.01
C GLY A 151 0.07 22.84 -6.44
N GLU A 152 0.98 21.89 -6.69
CA GLU A 152 1.16 21.25 -7.98
C GLU A 152 0.13 20.12 -8.21
N PRO A 153 -0.25 19.83 -9.47
CA PRO A 153 -1.14 18.72 -9.80
C PRO A 153 -0.60 17.39 -9.26
N THR A 154 -1.35 16.77 -8.36
CA THR A 154 -0.88 15.64 -7.58
C THR A 154 -1.87 14.47 -7.60
N ILE A 155 -1.37 13.26 -7.83
CA ILE A 155 -2.09 12.00 -7.66
C ILE A 155 -1.48 11.26 -6.48
N ILE A 156 -2.29 10.86 -5.50
CA ILE A 156 -1.84 10.00 -4.40
C ILE A 156 -2.51 8.65 -4.53
N VAL A 157 -1.70 7.60 -4.52
CA VAL A 157 -2.18 6.22 -4.42
C VAL A 157 -2.02 5.73 -2.98
N SER A 158 -3.12 5.31 -2.38
CA SER A 158 -3.18 4.95 -0.97
C SER A 158 -3.91 3.62 -0.74
N THR A 159 -3.73 3.07 0.46
CA THR A 159 -4.62 2.06 1.02
C THR A 159 -5.60 2.72 2.00
N VAL A 160 -6.39 1.92 2.71
CA VAL A 160 -7.27 2.41 3.80
C VAL A 160 -6.54 3.18 4.90
N SER A 161 -5.20 3.18 4.89
CA SER A 161 -4.39 4.01 5.80
C SER A 161 -4.65 5.51 5.67
N CYS A 162 -5.23 5.97 4.55
CA CYS A 162 -5.60 7.37 4.32
C CYS A 162 -6.67 7.92 5.27
N ILE A 163 -7.47 7.05 5.91
CA ILE A 163 -8.51 7.46 6.86
C ILE A 163 -8.03 7.51 8.32
N TYR A 164 -6.76 7.18 8.58
CA TYR A 164 -6.17 7.27 9.91
C TYR A 164 -5.61 8.65 10.20
N SER A 165 -5.53 8.99 11.49
CA SER A 165 -5.02 10.26 11.98
C SER A 165 -3.64 10.61 11.42
N LEU A 166 -3.46 11.86 10.98
CA LEU A 166 -2.23 12.34 10.34
C LEU A 166 -1.72 13.68 10.89
N GLY A 167 -2.46 14.37 11.73
CA GLY A 167 -2.18 15.74 12.15
C GLY A 167 -2.92 16.77 11.29
N SER A 168 -2.91 18.03 11.74
CA SER A 168 -3.64 19.13 11.12
C SER A 168 -2.91 19.63 9.84
N PRO A 169 -3.57 19.64 8.66
CA PRO A 169 -2.98 20.23 7.45
C PRO A 169 -2.59 21.69 7.63
N ARG A 170 -3.40 22.45 8.39
CA ARG A 170 -3.16 23.87 8.65
C ARG A 170 -1.91 24.08 9.50
N GLU A 171 -1.78 23.37 10.62
CA GLU A 171 -0.59 23.46 11.49
C GLU A 171 0.67 23.03 10.76
N TRP A 172 0.55 22.00 9.92
CA TRP A 172 1.66 21.50 9.11
C TRP A 172 2.10 22.51 8.04
N GLU A 173 1.16 23.27 7.46
CA GLU A 173 1.45 24.36 6.52
C GLU A 173 2.01 25.58 7.23
N GLU A 174 1.44 26.00 8.34
CA GLU A 174 1.89 27.16 9.14
C GLU A 174 3.31 26.94 9.71
N SER A 175 3.70 25.69 9.98
CA SER A 175 5.06 25.31 10.42
C SER A 175 6.06 25.16 9.26
N ALA A 176 5.64 25.38 8.01
CA ALA A 176 6.55 25.32 6.88
C ALA A 176 7.43 26.57 6.79
N ILE A 177 8.74 26.37 6.56
CA ILE A 177 9.71 27.45 6.47
C ILE A 177 9.87 27.87 5.02
N THR A 178 9.56 29.11 4.71
CA THR A 178 9.77 29.66 3.36
C THR A 178 11.03 30.52 3.36
N LEU A 179 12.00 30.15 2.53
CA LEU A 179 13.27 30.88 2.37
C LEU A 179 13.36 31.43 0.95
N THR A 180 13.77 32.69 0.82
CA THR A 180 13.98 33.34 -0.47
C THR A 180 15.37 33.97 -0.52
N LYS A 181 15.98 34.01 -1.71
CA LYS A 181 17.24 34.72 -1.92
C LYS A 181 17.04 36.21 -1.62
N GLY A 182 17.96 36.81 -0.87
CA GLY A 182 17.87 38.20 -0.41
C GLY A 182 17.02 38.38 0.86
N MET A 183 16.48 37.32 1.44
CA MET A 183 15.69 37.38 2.68
C MET A 183 16.61 37.72 3.85
N ALA A 184 16.25 38.73 4.64
CA ALA A 184 16.89 39.03 5.91
C ALA A 184 16.39 38.08 7.00
N ILE A 185 17.26 37.25 7.54
CA ILE A 185 16.97 36.29 8.62
C ILE A 185 18.24 36.00 9.43
N ASP A 186 18.13 36.12 10.76
CA ASP A 186 19.24 35.67 11.63
C ASP A 186 19.36 34.14 11.56
N ARG A 187 20.61 33.65 11.49
CA ARG A 187 20.90 32.21 11.48
C ARG A 187 20.33 31.47 12.69
N LYS A 188 20.28 32.12 13.88
CA LYS A 188 19.69 31.52 15.08
C LYS A 188 18.18 31.32 14.92
N ILE A 189 17.50 32.27 14.28
CA ILE A 189 16.07 32.19 13.98
C ILE A 189 15.83 31.03 13.00
N LEU A 190 16.60 30.91 11.92
CA LEU A 190 16.49 29.79 10.98
C LEU A 190 16.70 28.44 11.68
N ILE A 191 17.71 28.31 12.55
CA ILE A 191 17.97 27.09 13.31
C ILE A 191 16.79 26.79 14.24
N HIS A 192 16.26 27.78 14.93
CA HIS A 192 15.10 27.62 15.82
C HIS A 192 13.86 27.13 15.05
N SER A 193 13.54 27.77 13.92
CA SER A 193 12.44 27.35 13.05
C SER A 193 12.60 25.92 12.53
N LEU A 194 13.83 25.48 12.22
CA LEU A 194 14.09 24.09 11.83
C LEU A 194 13.81 23.10 12.96
N ILE A 195 14.20 23.44 14.20
CA ILE A 195 13.92 22.60 15.38
C ILE A 195 12.41 22.53 15.67
N GLU A 196 11.69 23.65 15.55
CA GLU A 196 10.23 23.70 15.68
C GLU A 196 9.56 22.85 14.60
N ALA A 197 10.08 22.86 13.36
CA ALA A 197 9.65 22.01 12.25
C ALA A 197 10.12 20.54 12.38
N ARG A 198 10.63 20.15 13.56
CA ARG A 198 11.08 18.77 13.90
C ARG A 198 12.28 18.27 13.12
N TYR A 199 13.14 19.17 12.63
CA TYR A 199 14.46 18.80 12.12
C TYR A 199 15.45 18.64 13.26
N GLU A 200 16.33 17.63 13.16
CA GLU A 200 17.36 17.38 14.15
C GLU A 200 18.72 17.89 13.65
N ARG A 201 19.48 18.56 14.54
CA ARG A 201 20.82 18.99 14.20
C ARG A 201 21.79 17.82 14.28
N ASN A 202 22.47 17.53 13.17
CA ASN A 202 23.51 16.53 13.12
C ASN A 202 24.65 17.00 12.22
N ASP A 203 25.74 17.45 12.83
CA ASP A 203 26.88 17.99 12.10
C ASP A 203 27.83 16.89 11.55
N VAL A 204 27.64 15.61 11.96
CA VAL A 204 28.46 14.47 11.57
C VAL A 204 27.83 13.70 10.41
N SER A 205 26.59 13.25 10.57
CA SER A 205 25.85 12.47 9.57
C SER A 205 24.58 13.21 9.16
N LEU A 206 24.49 13.57 7.89
CA LEU A 206 23.35 14.30 7.35
C LEU A 206 22.43 13.30 6.65
N VAL A 207 21.26 13.04 7.22
CA VAL A 207 20.23 12.12 6.73
C VAL A 207 18.87 12.85 6.61
N PRO A 208 17.85 12.32 5.92
CA PRO A 208 16.54 12.94 5.84
C PRO A 208 15.96 13.33 7.21
N GLY A 209 15.43 14.54 7.33
CA GLY A 209 14.96 15.11 8.59
C GLY A 209 16.04 15.80 9.43
N ASN A 210 17.28 15.86 8.95
CA ASN A 210 18.38 16.48 9.68
C ASN A 210 18.87 17.77 8.98
N PHE A 211 19.50 18.63 9.76
CA PHE A 211 20.27 19.75 9.25
C PHE A 211 21.64 19.83 9.92
N ARG A 212 22.59 20.47 9.25
CA ARG A 212 23.91 20.78 9.82
C ARG A 212 24.31 22.23 9.53
N VAL A 213 25.18 22.75 10.38
CA VAL A 213 25.70 24.12 10.28
C VAL A 213 27.20 24.09 10.13
N LYS A 214 27.74 24.69 9.06
CA LYS A 214 29.18 24.83 8.81
C LYS A 214 29.50 26.28 8.39
N GLY A 215 30.03 27.06 9.31
CA GLY A 215 30.30 28.47 9.06
C GLY A 215 29.01 29.24 8.70
N ASP A 216 28.99 29.87 7.54
CA ASP A 216 27.87 30.66 7.04
C ASP A 216 26.89 29.80 6.15
N THR A 217 26.99 28.48 6.24
CA THR A 217 26.20 27.57 5.44
C THR A 217 25.35 26.67 6.35
N VAL A 218 24.05 26.56 6.01
CA VAL A 218 23.13 25.61 6.62
C VAL A 218 22.70 24.62 5.53
N ASP A 219 23.01 23.34 5.73
CA ASP A 219 22.60 22.24 4.89
C ASP A 219 21.42 21.53 5.53
N ILE A 220 20.32 21.33 4.80
CA ILE A 220 19.08 20.75 5.28
C ILE A 220 18.70 19.62 4.34
N ILE A 221 18.45 18.41 4.85
CA ILE A 221 17.77 17.35 4.08
C ILE A 221 16.33 17.25 4.57
N PRO A 222 15.34 17.62 3.73
CA PRO A 222 13.94 17.45 4.11
C PRO A 222 13.60 15.99 4.43
N GLY A 223 12.69 15.76 5.40
CA GLY A 223 12.27 14.40 5.76
C GLY A 223 11.60 13.62 4.62
N TYR A 224 11.23 14.31 3.54
CA TYR A 224 10.56 13.80 2.35
C TYR A 224 11.42 13.79 1.09
N SER A 225 12.71 14.11 1.18
CA SER A 225 13.63 14.20 0.04
C SER A 225 14.99 13.61 0.39
N ASP A 226 15.75 13.22 -0.64
CA ASP A 226 17.16 12.87 -0.48
C ASP A 226 18.09 14.05 -0.80
N ASP A 227 17.56 15.12 -1.43
CA ASP A 227 18.35 16.26 -1.84
C ASP A 227 18.65 17.20 -0.69
N ILE A 228 19.85 17.79 -0.71
CA ILE A 228 20.29 18.80 0.27
C ILE A 228 19.84 20.19 -0.22
N ILE A 229 19.09 20.89 0.60
CA ILE A 229 18.88 22.32 0.48
C ILE A 229 20.03 23.01 1.17
N ARG A 230 20.86 23.73 0.44
CA ARG A 230 21.96 24.49 0.98
C ARG A 230 21.64 25.98 0.99
N VAL A 231 21.64 26.56 2.20
CA VAL A 231 21.43 27.97 2.46
C VAL A 231 22.79 28.63 2.73
N HIS A 232 23.24 29.50 1.86
CA HIS A 232 24.41 30.34 2.08
C HIS A 232 23.99 31.67 2.65
N MET A 233 24.52 32.02 3.81
CA MET A 233 24.23 33.28 4.49
C MET A 233 25.42 34.22 4.38
N PHE A 234 25.13 35.51 4.25
CA PHE A 234 26.13 36.56 4.41
C PHE A 234 25.60 37.53 5.48
N GLY A 235 26.18 37.44 6.69
CA GLY A 235 25.61 38.10 7.86
C GLY A 235 24.20 37.61 8.19
N GLU A 236 23.23 38.53 8.13
CA GLU A 236 21.80 38.23 8.38
C GLU A 236 20.96 38.13 7.07
N GLU A 237 21.60 37.89 5.93
CA GLU A 237 20.91 37.79 4.63
C GLU A 237 21.21 36.45 3.96
N ILE A 238 20.21 35.87 3.29
CA ILE A 238 20.37 34.69 2.44
C ILE A 238 20.97 35.11 1.10
N GLU A 239 22.29 34.95 0.92
CA GLU A 239 22.99 35.28 -0.31
C GLU A 239 22.59 34.34 -1.46
N ARG A 240 22.49 33.04 -1.17
CA ARG A 240 22.22 32.01 -2.19
C ARG A 240 21.51 30.80 -1.61
N LEU A 241 20.57 30.27 -2.39
CA LEU A 241 19.91 28.98 -2.15
C LEU A 241 20.27 28.01 -3.29
N SER A 242 20.66 26.80 -2.96
CA SER A 242 21.03 25.77 -3.96
C SER A 242 20.63 24.38 -3.50
N ILE A 243 20.32 23.54 -4.48
CA ILE A 243 20.01 22.11 -4.28
C ILE A 243 21.23 21.29 -4.64
N HIS A 244 21.56 20.33 -3.79
CA HIS A 244 22.70 19.45 -3.96
C HIS A 244 22.27 17.98 -3.82
N ASP A 245 22.93 17.12 -4.58
CA ASP A 245 22.81 15.67 -4.43
C ASP A 245 23.49 15.22 -3.13
N HIS A 246 22.78 14.41 -2.31
CA HIS A 246 23.27 14.05 -0.98
C HIS A 246 24.44 13.05 -1.01
N VAL A 247 24.57 12.22 -2.07
CA VAL A 247 25.65 11.23 -2.20
C VAL A 247 26.93 11.89 -2.70
N THR A 248 26.81 12.62 -3.81
CA THR A 248 27.97 13.23 -4.48
C THR A 248 28.31 14.62 -3.96
N MET A 249 27.41 15.23 -3.16
CA MET A 249 27.50 16.61 -2.68
C MET A 249 27.59 17.66 -3.81
N LYS A 250 27.39 17.27 -5.06
CA LYS A 250 27.46 18.16 -6.21
C LYS A 250 26.23 19.06 -6.28
N LYS A 251 26.45 20.31 -6.63
CA LYS A 251 25.35 21.23 -6.88
C LYS A 251 24.57 20.77 -8.10
N LEU A 252 23.25 20.59 -7.93
CA LEU A 252 22.31 20.29 -8.99
C LEU A 252 21.84 21.59 -9.66
N ARG A 253 21.39 22.58 -8.85
CA ARG A 253 20.89 23.86 -9.36
C ARG A 253 20.87 24.95 -8.27
N ASP A 254 20.76 26.20 -8.69
CA ASP A 254 20.41 27.33 -7.82
C ASP A 254 18.88 27.55 -7.88
N VAL A 255 18.31 28.00 -6.77
CA VAL A 255 16.88 28.31 -6.64
C VAL A 255 16.71 29.68 -6.01
N ASN A 256 15.63 30.40 -6.37
CA ASN A 256 15.34 31.71 -5.81
C ASN A 256 14.49 31.64 -4.53
N ALA A 257 13.73 30.60 -4.38
CA ALA A 257 12.91 30.34 -3.20
C ALA A 257 12.76 28.85 -2.96
N VAL A 258 12.52 28.46 -1.70
CA VAL A 258 12.23 27.11 -1.29
C VAL A 258 11.26 27.12 -0.12
N LYS A 259 10.29 26.21 -0.12
CA LYS A 259 9.39 25.96 1.00
C LYS A 259 9.76 24.61 1.62
N ILE A 260 10.15 24.61 2.88
CA ILE A 260 10.59 23.43 3.63
C ILE A 260 9.45 23.05 4.57
N PHE A 261 8.84 21.90 4.32
CA PHE A 261 7.80 21.36 5.18
C PHE A 261 8.41 20.63 6.37
N PRO A 262 7.65 20.45 7.45
CA PRO A 262 8.12 19.74 8.65
C PRO A 262 8.63 18.32 8.37
N ALA A 263 9.60 17.88 9.19
CA ALA A 263 10.18 16.55 9.08
C ALA A 263 9.26 15.42 9.57
N LYS A 264 8.16 15.73 10.27
CA LYS A 264 7.15 14.78 10.79
C LYS A 264 5.74 15.31 10.60
N HIS A 265 4.75 14.42 10.53
CA HIS A 265 3.34 14.83 10.39
C HIS A 265 2.74 15.45 11.65
N TYR A 266 3.14 14.96 12.84
CA TYR A 266 2.67 15.49 14.10
C TYR A 266 3.60 16.57 14.60
N ILE A 267 3.08 17.79 14.65
CA ILE A 267 3.76 18.97 15.18
C ILE A 267 2.87 19.54 16.27
N THR A 268 3.45 19.83 17.41
CA THR A 268 2.74 20.49 18.52
C THR A 268 3.71 21.56 19.04
N ASP A 269 3.26 22.80 19.04
CA ASP A 269 4.00 23.91 19.66
C ASP A 269 4.02 23.77 21.19
N ASP A 270 4.89 24.50 21.86
CA ASP A 270 5.09 24.41 23.30
C ASP A 270 3.85 24.84 24.11
N ASP A 271 3.10 25.82 23.62
CA ASP A 271 1.88 26.31 24.29
C ASP A 271 0.77 25.26 24.19
N SER A 272 0.54 24.70 23.02
CA SER A 272 -0.41 23.61 22.78
C SER A 272 -0.03 22.36 23.59
N ARG A 273 1.27 22.05 23.69
CA ARG A 273 1.77 20.95 24.51
C ARG A 273 1.45 21.15 25.99
N ASN A 274 1.68 22.33 26.54
CA ASN A 274 1.35 22.65 27.92
C ASN A 274 -0.14 22.54 28.24
N ILE A 275 -0.99 23.01 27.32
CA ILE A 275 -2.45 22.87 27.41
C ILE A 275 -2.84 21.38 27.39
N ALA A 276 -2.24 20.59 26.51
CA ALA A 276 -2.47 19.15 26.40
C ALA A 276 -2.09 18.42 27.69
N LEU A 277 -0.93 18.69 28.29
CA LEU A 277 -0.48 18.10 29.55
C LEU A 277 -1.50 18.34 30.67
N GLN A 278 -2.00 19.58 30.80
CA GLN A 278 -3.04 19.92 31.79
C GLN A 278 -4.37 19.21 31.52
N SER A 279 -4.72 19.06 30.25
CA SER A 279 -5.93 18.37 29.82
C SER A 279 -5.87 16.86 30.10
N ILE A 280 -4.71 16.22 29.85
CA ILE A 280 -4.47 14.81 30.16
C ILE A 280 -4.52 14.58 31.69
N LYS A 281 -3.88 15.45 32.47
CA LYS A 281 -3.92 15.39 33.96
C LYS A 281 -5.37 15.45 34.48
N ARG A 282 -6.21 16.31 33.89
CA ARG A 282 -7.64 16.43 34.25
C ARG A 282 -8.43 15.19 33.84
N GLU A 283 -8.18 14.64 32.63
CA GLU A 283 -8.86 13.42 32.20
C GLU A 283 -8.52 12.24 33.11
N LEU A 284 -7.25 12.06 33.45
CA LEU A 284 -6.81 11.03 34.40
C LEU A 284 -7.55 11.13 35.73
N ALA A 285 -7.58 12.33 36.34
CA ALA A 285 -8.26 12.56 37.63
C ALA A 285 -9.77 12.24 37.58
N ASN A 286 -10.42 12.57 36.44
CA ASN A 286 -11.84 12.33 36.23
C ASN A 286 -12.17 10.85 35.94
N TRP A 287 -11.23 10.12 35.30
CA TRP A 287 -11.47 8.75 34.89
C TRP A 287 -11.12 7.69 35.94
N LEU A 288 -10.09 7.91 36.76
CA LEU A 288 -9.67 6.98 37.82
C LEU A 288 -10.80 6.44 38.68
N PRO A 289 -11.77 7.26 39.16
CA PRO A 289 -12.88 6.78 40.00
C PRO A 289 -13.80 5.79 39.28
N ASN A 290 -13.82 5.77 37.93
CA ASN A 290 -14.70 4.91 37.16
C ASN A 290 -14.12 3.49 36.96
N LEU A 291 -12.84 3.27 37.27
CA LEU A 291 -12.23 1.95 37.17
C LEU A 291 -12.62 1.07 38.37
N PRO A 292 -12.98 -0.21 38.12
CA PRO A 292 -13.57 -1.08 39.14
C PRO A 292 -12.59 -1.49 40.25
N SER A 293 -11.31 -1.73 39.92
CA SER A 293 -10.34 -2.22 40.90
C SER A 293 -9.19 -1.23 41.17
N GLU A 294 -8.57 -1.38 42.34
CA GLU A 294 -7.38 -0.59 42.70
C GLU A 294 -6.19 -0.86 41.83
N LEU A 295 -6.03 -2.10 41.36
CA LEU A 295 -4.96 -2.51 40.42
C LEU A 295 -5.03 -1.73 39.12
N GLU A 296 -6.21 -1.61 38.52
CA GLU A 296 -6.43 -0.88 37.27
C GLU A 296 -6.17 0.61 37.44
N ARG A 297 -6.63 1.20 38.59
CA ARG A 297 -6.38 2.60 38.94
C ARG A 297 -4.87 2.87 39.08
N GLN A 298 -4.16 2.00 39.78
CA GLN A 298 -2.72 2.14 39.97
C GLN A 298 -1.97 2.02 38.64
N ARG A 299 -2.32 1.02 37.82
CA ARG A 299 -1.74 0.80 36.48
C ARG A 299 -1.89 2.03 35.60
N LEU A 300 -3.12 2.52 35.45
CA LEU A 300 -3.39 3.70 34.62
C LEU A 300 -2.68 4.95 35.16
N SER A 301 -2.71 5.16 36.47
CA SER A 301 -2.06 6.31 37.10
C SER A 301 -0.55 6.31 36.89
N GLN A 302 0.12 5.17 37.11
CA GLN A 302 1.57 5.05 36.92
C GLN A 302 1.94 5.28 35.46
N ARG A 303 1.26 4.60 34.53
CA ARG A 303 1.54 4.73 33.09
C ARG A 303 1.34 6.18 32.62
N THR A 304 0.20 6.77 32.94
CA THR A 304 -0.10 8.14 32.47
C THR A 304 0.85 9.17 33.05
N ARG A 305 1.27 9.05 34.31
CA ARG A 305 2.26 9.96 34.92
C ARG A 305 3.60 9.85 34.24
N TYR A 306 4.06 8.63 33.99
CA TYR A 306 5.30 8.39 33.25
C TYR A 306 5.23 8.99 31.83
N ASP A 307 4.14 8.75 31.11
CA ASP A 307 3.94 9.31 29.77
C ASP A 307 3.94 10.86 29.80
N LEU A 308 3.33 11.49 30.84
CA LEU A 308 3.34 12.95 31.02
C LEU A 308 4.74 13.50 31.27
N GLU A 309 5.55 12.85 32.11
CA GLU A 309 6.94 13.23 32.37
C GLU A 309 7.77 13.15 31.08
N MET A 310 7.61 12.08 30.29
CA MET A 310 8.29 11.91 29.01
C MET A 310 7.88 12.98 27.98
N ILE A 311 6.59 13.35 27.91
CA ILE A 311 6.11 14.42 27.01
C ILE A 311 6.65 15.79 27.47
N GLU A 312 6.71 16.05 28.79
CA GLU A 312 7.20 17.30 29.35
C GLU A 312 8.70 17.48 29.08
N GLU A 313 9.52 16.44 29.30
CA GLU A 313 10.99 16.51 29.17
C GLU A 313 11.48 16.33 27.73
N LEU A 314 10.90 15.39 26.98
CA LEU A 314 11.38 15.00 25.66
C LEU A 314 10.46 15.42 24.52
N GLY A 315 9.25 15.92 24.82
CA GLY A 315 8.22 16.21 23.83
C GLY A 315 7.58 14.96 23.19
N TYR A 316 7.87 13.76 23.70
CA TYR A 316 7.42 12.49 23.14
C TYR A 316 7.31 11.40 24.21
N CYS A 317 6.39 10.46 24.03
CA CYS A 317 6.33 9.19 24.78
C CYS A 317 5.92 8.03 23.89
N SER A 318 6.21 6.79 24.30
CA SER A 318 5.73 5.60 23.59
C SER A 318 4.20 5.51 23.64
N GLY A 319 3.54 5.50 22.47
CA GLY A 319 2.10 5.53 22.34
C GLY A 319 1.49 6.93 22.45
N ILE A 320 2.25 7.99 22.15
CA ILE A 320 1.81 9.39 22.17
C ILE A 320 0.53 9.61 21.35
N GLU A 321 0.31 8.81 20.32
CA GLU A 321 -0.89 8.83 19.49
C GLU A 321 -2.18 8.63 20.30
N ASN A 322 -2.12 7.96 21.47
CA ASN A 322 -3.29 7.81 22.36
C ASN A 322 -3.72 9.11 23.04
N TYR A 323 -2.86 10.12 23.00
CA TYR A 323 -3.10 11.47 23.52
C TYR A 323 -3.36 12.49 22.41
N SER A 324 -3.44 12.07 21.13
CA SER A 324 -3.58 12.95 19.95
C SER A 324 -4.71 13.95 20.07
N ARG A 325 -5.87 13.57 20.66
CA ARG A 325 -6.98 14.48 20.91
C ARG A 325 -6.58 15.71 21.72
N HIS A 326 -5.77 15.51 22.76
CA HIS A 326 -5.31 16.60 23.63
C HIS A 326 -4.26 17.47 22.93
N LEU A 327 -3.37 16.82 22.16
CA LEU A 327 -2.32 17.50 21.41
C LEU A 327 -2.88 18.36 20.27
N ASP A 328 -3.96 17.87 19.61
CA ASP A 328 -4.65 18.58 18.52
C ASP A 328 -5.74 19.53 19.04
N GLY A 329 -5.98 19.64 20.36
CA GLY A 329 -7.03 20.48 20.95
C GLY A 329 -8.47 20.07 20.57
N ARG A 330 -8.69 18.82 20.12
CA ARG A 330 -10.01 18.33 19.68
C ARG A 330 -10.94 18.02 20.83
N ALA A 331 -12.25 18.20 20.59
CA ALA A 331 -13.29 17.75 21.52
C ALA A 331 -13.41 16.21 21.52
N PRO A 332 -13.88 15.59 22.64
CA PRO A 332 -14.16 14.17 22.68
C PRO A 332 -15.09 13.71 21.55
N GLY A 333 -14.70 12.64 20.84
CA GLY A 333 -15.46 12.07 19.71
C GLY A 333 -15.31 12.82 18.38
N GLN A 334 -14.66 13.97 18.35
CA GLN A 334 -14.38 14.70 17.12
C GLN A 334 -13.44 13.88 16.21
N GLN A 335 -13.73 13.86 14.91
CA GLN A 335 -12.87 13.20 13.94
C GLN A 335 -11.46 13.78 13.95
N ALA A 336 -10.44 12.93 13.78
CA ALA A 336 -9.08 13.36 13.56
C ALA A 336 -8.88 13.79 12.10
N PHE A 337 -7.94 14.70 11.87
CA PHE A 337 -7.48 15.00 10.52
C PHE A 337 -6.81 13.76 9.91
N CYS A 338 -7.03 13.55 8.62
CA CYS A 338 -6.47 12.45 7.87
C CYS A 338 -5.98 12.91 6.49
N LEU A 339 -5.46 12.02 5.66
CA LEU A 339 -4.96 12.40 4.34
C LEU A 339 -5.99 13.12 3.46
N LEU A 340 -7.28 12.77 3.59
CA LEU A 340 -8.34 13.42 2.80
C LEU A 340 -8.45 14.92 3.07
N ASP A 341 -8.12 15.36 4.30
CA ASP A 341 -8.17 16.79 4.66
C ASP A 341 -7.07 17.60 3.98
N PHE A 342 -5.95 16.98 3.58
CA PHE A 342 -4.88 17.62 2.82
C PHE A 342 -5.25 17.90 1.35
N PHE A 343 -6.29 17.23 0.81
CA PHE A 343 -6.78 17.49 -0.55
C PHE A 343 -7.68 18.73 -0.64
N GLY A 344 -8.18 19.23 0.49
CA GLY A 344 -9.17 20.30 0.49
C GLY A 344 -10.55 19.83 -0.01
N ASN A 345 -11.35 20.75 -0.58
CA ASN A 345 -12.75 20.47 -0.89
C ASN A 345 -13.02 20.00 -2.33
N ASP A 346 -12.08 20.22 -3.25
CA ASP A 346 -12.28 19.96 -4.68
C ASP A 346 -11.21 19.03 -5.27
N PHE A 347 -11.39 17.75 -5.04
CA PHE A 347 -10.54 16.70 -5.58
C PHE A 347 -11.37 15.55 -6.14
N LEU A 348 -10.72 14.68 -6.92
CA LEU A 348 -11.31 13.44 -7.42
C LEU A 348 -10.91 12.29 -6.50
N LEU A 349 -11.91 11.56 -6.00
CA LEU A 349 -11.69 10.33 -5.27
C LEU A 349 -11.96 9.14 -6.19
N VAL A 350 -11.01 8.22 -6.27
CA VAL A 350 -11.14 6.95 -7.00
C VAL A 350 -11.01 5.81 -6.00
N ILE A 351 -12.02 4.96 -5.93
CA ILE A 351 -11.99 3.78 -5.06
C ILE A 351 -11.88 2.54 -5.94
N ASP A 352 -10.65 2.02 -5.99
CA ASP A 352 -10.37 0.83 -6.81
C ASP A 352 -10.78 -0.46 -6.09
N GLU A 353 -11.23 -1.44 -6.87
CA GLU A 353 -11.89 -2.67 -6.39
C GLU A 353 -12.90 -2.36 -5.27
N SER A 354 -13.78 -1.39 -5.54
CA SER A 354 -14.66 -0.75 -4.55
C SER A 354 -15.52 -1.74 -3.77
N HIS A 355 -15.92 -2.86 -4.38
CA HIS A 355 -16.68 -3.95 -3.75
C HIS A 355 -15.91 -4.65 -2.59
N VAL A 356 -14.59 -4.46 -2.50
CA VAL A 356 -13.74 -4.92 -1.38
C VAL A 356 -13.32 -3.75 -0.51
N THR A 357 -12.91 -2.64 -1.13
CA THR A 357 -12.37 -1.47 -0.44
C THR A 357 -13.41 -0.78 0.46
N LEU A 358 -14.65 -0.64 0.01
CA LEU A 358 -15.71 -0.01 0.82
C LEU A 358 -16.09 -0.81 2.07
N PRO A 359 -16.33 -2.14 2.00
CA PRO A 359 -16.52 -2.95 3.21
C PRO A 359 -15.36 -2.89 4.19
N GLN A 360 -14.11 -2.80 3.69
CA GLN A 360 -12.93 -2.64 4.53
C GLN A 360 -12.95 -1.28 5.25
N LEU A 361 -13.20 -0.18 4.53
CA LEU A 361 -13.35 1.16 5.12
C LEU A 361 -14.43 1.20 6.18
N HIS A 362 -15.55 0.51 5.94
CA HIS A 362 -16.66 0.41 6.90
C HIS A 362 -16.28 -0.36 8.18
N GLY A 363 -15.47 -1.42 8.05
CA GLY A 363 -15.08 -2.29 9.16
C GLY A 363 -13.98 -1.72 10.07
N MET A 364 -13.16 -0.79 9.58
CA MET A 364 -11.95 -0.30 10.27
C MET A 364 -12.24 0.30 11.65
N TYR A 365 -13.25 1.17 11.74
CA TYR A 365 -13.60 1.83 13.01
C TYR A 365 -14.03 0.83 14.08
N ASN A 366 -14.89 -0.11 13.76
CA ASN A 366 -15.46 -1.04 14.74
C ASN A 366 -14.39 -1.96 15.35
N GLY A 367 -13.43 -2.43 14.53
CA GLY A 367 -12.32 -3.24 15.02
C GLY A 367 -11.42 -2.49 15.99
N ASP A 368 -11.03 -1.26 15.64
CA ASP A 368 -10.19 -0.41 16.49
C ASP A 368 -10.90 -0.03 17.79
N HIS A 369 -12.16 0.35 17.71
CA HIS A 369 -12.97 0.72 18.89
C HIS A 369 -13.12 -0.43 19.88
N THR A 370 -13.43 -1.65 19.41
CA THR A 370 -13.59 -2.83 20.26
C THR A 370 -12.29 -3.16 21.00
N ARG A 371 -11.16 -3.12 20.30
CA ARG A 371 -9.84 -3.34 20.89
C ARG A 371 -9.52 -2.30 21.98
N LYS A 372 -9.71 -1.03 21.69
CA LYS A 372 -9.45 0.08 22.64
C LYS A 372 -10.37 0.05 23.83
N LYS A 373 -11.62 -0.41 23.65
CA LYS A 373 -12.55 -0.59 24.76
C LYS A 373 -11.95 -1.49 25.85
N MET A 374 -11.34 -2.62 25.47
CA MET A 374 -10.70 -3.49 26.46
C MET A 374 -9.53 -2.79 27.17
N LEU A 375 -8.71 -2.04 26.47
CA LEU A 375 -7.59 -1.30 27.06
C LEU A 375 -8.04 -0.21 28.03
N ILE A 376 -9.14 0.46 27.76
CA ILE A 376 -9.68 1.54 28.60
C ILE A 376 -10.41 0.96 29.83
N ASP A 377 -11.28 -0.02 29.62
CA ASP A 377 -12.07 -0.63 30.69
C ASP A 377 -11.19 -1.32 31.75
N TYR A 378 -10.00 -1.81 31.37
CA TYR A 378 -9.03 -2.48 32.25
C TYR A 378 -7.83 -1.60 32.65
N GLY A 379 -7.91 -0.29 32.48
CA GLY A 379 -6.94 0.67 33.01
C GLY A 379 -5.57 0.67 32.30
N PHE A 380 -5.48 0.28 31.05
CA PHE A 380 -4.25 0.39 30.26
C PHE A 380 -4.15 1.73 29.53
N ARG A 381 -5.29 2.34 29.14
CA ARG A 381 -5.35 3.61 28.42
C ARG A 381 -6.46 4.51 28.94
N LEU A 382 -6.29 5.83 28.74
CA LEU A 382 -7.33 6.83 28.99
C LEU A 382 -8.42 6.79 27.91
N PRO A 383 -9.64 7.29 28.19
CA PRO A 383 -10.72 7.40 27.18
C PRO A 383 -10.32 8.16 25.92
N SER A 384 -9.43 9.14 26.02
CA SER A 384 -8.87 9.87 24.87
C SER A 384 -8.25 8.96 23.80
N ALA A 385 -7.80 7.76 24.16
CA ALA A 385 -7.30 6.78 23.20
C ALA A 385 -8.35 6.38 22.13
N TYR A 386 -9.66 6.47 22.45
CA TYR A 386 -10.72 6.28 21.45
C TYR A 386 -10.65 7.28 20.29
N ASP A 387 -10.13 8.49 20.53
CA ASP A 387 -10.13 9.57 19.54
C ASP A 387 -8.92 9.54 18.58
N ASN A 388 -7.95 8.65 18.84
CA ASN A 388 -6.95 8.25 17.86
C ASN A 388 -7.49 7.07 17.04
N ARG A 389 -8.32 7.32 16.08
CA ARG A 389 -9.09 6.32 15.36
C ARG A 389 -9.18 6.61 13.87
N PRO A 390 -9.44 5.59 13.05
CA PRO A 390 -9.84 5.83 11.67
C PRO A 390 -11.19 6.56 11.63
N LEU A 391 -11.49 7.19 10.51
CA LEU A 391 -12.81 7.79 10.26
C LEU A 391 -13.91 6.72 10.42
N LYS A 392 -15.05 7.12 11.00
CA LYS A 392 -16.29 6.35 10.86
C LYS A 392 -16.73 6.40 9.39
N PHE A 393 -17.50 5.41 8.95
CA PHE A 393 -17.97 5.38 7.55
C PHE A 393 -18.82 6.62 7.20
N GLU A 394 -19.67 7.10 8.13
CA GLU A 394 -20.48 8.30 7.95
C GLU A 394 -19.63 9.58 7.85
N GLU A 395 -18.46 9.59 8.49
CA GLU A 395 -17.49 10.70 8.35
C GLU A 395 -16.80 10.61 6.99
N PHE A 396 -16.41 9.41 6.56
CA PHE A 396 -15.83 9.16 5.26
C PHE A 396 -16.80 9.50 4.11
N GLU A 397 -18.10 9.23 4.26
CA GLU A 397 -19.11 9.54 3.25
C GLU A 397 -19.17 11.04 2.88
N LYS A 398 -18.73 11.94 3.76
CA LYS A 398 -18.67 13.39 3.48
C LYS A 398 -17.69 13.73 2.35
N TYR A 399 -16.67 12.89 2.16
CA TYR A 399 -15.67 13.04 1.09
C TYR A 399 -16.11 12.40 -0.24
N LEU A 400 -17.19 11.59 -0.24
CA LEU A 400 -17.71 10.93 -1.45
C LEU A 400 -18.53 11.87 -2.35
N ARG A 401 -18.17 13.15 -2.47
CA ARG A 401 -18.89 14.10 -3.33
C ARG A 401 -18.55 13.87 -4.79
N ASN A 402 -17.28 13.81 -5.12
CA ASN A 402 -16.76 13.64 -6.47
C ASN A 402 -15.97 12.32 -6.52
N VAL A 403 -16.68 11.21 -6.69
CA VAL A 403 -16.09 9.88 -6.58
C VAL A 403 -16.38 9.01 -7.79
N VAL A 404 -15.38 8.22 -8.20
CA VAL A 404 -15.51 7.12 -9.14
C VAL A 404 -15.21 5.80 -8.43
N PHE A 405 -16.24 4.98 -8.25
CA PHE A 405 -16.10 3.61 -7.81
C PHE A 405 -15.68 2.75 -9.00
N VAL A 406 -14.55 2.05 -8.87
CA VAL A 406 -14.01 1.22 -9.95
C VAL A 406 -14.11 -0.25 -9.55
N SER A 407 -14.83 -1.06 -10.31
CA SER A 407 -14.97 -2.48 -10.03
C SER A 407 -15.39 -3.27 -11.26
N ALA A 408 -15.00 -4.54 -11.32
CA ALA A 408 -15.55 -5.49 -12.29
C ALA A 408 -16.90 -6.09 -11.81
N THR A 409 -17.18 -5.98 -10.51
CA THR A 409 -18.34 -6.56 -9.81
C THR A 409 -18.80 -5.61 -8.70
N PRO A 410 -19.29 -4.39 -9.04
CA PRO A 410 -19.71 -3.42 -8.04
C PRO A 410 -20.85 -3.99 -7.18
N ALA A 411 -20.84 -3.66 -5.89
CA ALA A 411 -21.84 -4.09 -4.92
C ALA A 411 -23.07 -3.16 -4.94
N VAL A 412 -24.06 -3.50 -4.13
CA VAL A 412 -25.34 -2.78 -4.07
C VAL A 412 -25.17 -1.31 -3.65
N TYR A 413 -24.19 -1.03 -2.76
CA TYR A 413 -23.94 0.33 -2.29
C TYR A 413 -23.50 1.25 -3.43
N GLU A 414 -22.49 0.83 -4.22
CA GLU A 414 -21.98 1.62 -5.35
C GLU A 414 -23.07 1.86 -6.39
N LEU A 415 -23.81 0.80 -6.74
CA LEU A 415 -24.89 0.90 -7.76
C LEU A 415 -26.01 1.83 -7.32
N LYS A 416 -26.41 1.81 -6.03
CA LYS A 416 -27.48 2.66 -5.50
C LYS A 416 -27.06 4.11 -5.27
N SER A 417 -25.79 4.33 -4.88
CA SER A 417 -25.28 5.66 -4.57
C SER A 417 -24.78 6.43 -5.79
N SER A 418 -24.56 5.76 -6.92
CA SER A 418 -24.06 6.38 -8.14
C SER A 418 -25.16 7.05 -8.95
N TRP A 419 -24.87 8.28 -9.41
CA TRP A 419 -25.68 8.98 -10.39
C TRP A 419 -25.72 8.24 -11.74
N ARG A 420 -24.59 7.58 -12.11
CA ARG A 420 -24.46 6.82 -13.35
C ARG A 420 -23.53 5.62 -13.14
N VAL A 421 -23.89 4.51 -13.80
CA VAL A 421 -23.00 3.35 -13.97
C VAL A 421 -22.49 3.39 -15.41
N VAL A 422 -21.17 3.47 -15.56
CA VAL A 422 -20.45 3.51 -16.83
C VAL A 422 -19.88 2.12 -17.10
N GLU A 423 -20.30 1.47 -18.19
CA GLU A 423 -19.79 0.15 -18.56
C GLU A 423 -18.52 0.26 -19.42
N GLN A 424 -17.53 -0.55 -19.11
CA GLN A 424 -16.30 -0.74 -19.91
C GLN A 424 -16.02 -2.24 -20.02
N LEU A 425 -16.71 -2.91 -20.92
CA LEU A 425 -16.73 -4.37 -21.07
C LEU A 425 -15.81 -4.87 -22.19
N VAL A 426 -15.46 -4.00 -23.12
CA VAL A 426 -14.62 -4.35 -24.27
C VAL A 426 -13.15 -4.17 -23.90
N ARG A 427 -12.35 -5.26 -24.09
CA ARG A 427 -10.89 -5.23 -23.97
C ARG A 427 -10.28 -4.75 -25.27
N PRO A 428 -9.39 -3.78 -25.25
CA PRO A 428 -8.66 -3.33 -26.47
C PRO A 428 -7.90 -4.44 -27.19
N THR A 429 -7.43 -5.46 -26.44
CA THR A 429 -6.71 -6.62 -26.97
C THR A 429 -7.59 -7.60 -27.75
N GLY A 430 -8.91 -7.42 -27.74
CA GLY A 430 -9.86 -8.34 -28.33
C GLY A 430 -10.09 -9.64 -27.53
N LEU A 431 -9.40 -9.85 -26.42
CA LEU A 431 -9.53 -11.06 -25.62
C LEU A 431 -10.95 -11.23 -25.07
N VAL A 432 -11.49 -12.42 -25.24
CA VAL A 432 -12.86 -12.78 -24.87
C VAL A 432 -12.85 -13.39 -23.45
N ASP A 433 -13.91 -13.19 -22.69
CA ASP A 433 -14.07 -13.90 -21.40
C ASP A 433 -14.04 -15.42 -21.60
N PRO A 434 -13.53 -16.18 -20.60
CA PRO A 434 -13.31 -17.62 -20.76
C PRO A 434 -14.64 -18.37 -20.96
N LYS A 435 -14.56 -19.51 -21.67
CA LYS A 435 -15.65 -20.46 -21.73
C LYS A 435 -15.82 -21.15 -20.38
N VAL A 436 -17.04 -21.18 -19.85
CA VAL A 436 -17.34 -21.84 -18.58
C VAL A 436 -17.98 -23.20 -18.84
N GLU A 437 -17.42 -24.26 -18.25
CA GLU A 437 -17.95 -25.62 -18.30
C GLU A 437 -18.28 -26.10 -16.90
N ILE A 438 -19.40 -26.83 -16.77
CA ILE A 438 -19.81 -27.46 -15.53
C ILE A 438 -19.65 -28.95 -15.71
N ARG A 439 -18.90 -29.58 -14.80
CA ARG A 439 -18.64 -31.02 -14.82
C ARG A 439 -19.04 -31.63 -13.48
N PRO A 440 -19.43 -32.93 -13.43
CA PRO A 440 -19.82 -33.58 -12.19
C PRO A 440 -18.63 -33.70 -11.23
N THR A 441 -18.93 -33.76 -9.92
CA THR A 441 -17.89 -33.95 -8.87
C THR A 441 -17.31 -35.35 -8.88
N LYS A 442 -18.03 -36.32 -9.41
CA LYS A 442 -17.56 -37.70 -9.56
C LYS A 442 -16.33 -37.73 -10.48
N ASN A 443 -15.20 -38.27 -10.00
CA ASN A 443 -13.92 -38.32 -10.69
C ASN A 443 -13.32 -36.94 -11.01
N GLN A 444 -13.69 -35.91 -10.25
CA GLN A 444 -13.19 -34.52 -10.49
C GLN A 444 -11.66 -34.42 -10.44
N ILE A 445 -11.00 -35.22 -9.59
CA ILE A 445 -9.53 -35.15 -9.41
C ILE A 445 -8.81 -35.77 -10.62
N GLU A 446 -9.28 -36.92 -11.12
CA GLU A 446 -8.71 -37.56 -12.31
C GLU A 446 -8.91 -36.69 -13.57
N ASP A 447 -10.06 -36.04 -13.67
CA ASP A 447 -10.35 -35.10 -14.76
C ASP A 447 -9.45 -33.87 -14.65
N LEU A 448 -9.32 -33.29 -13.44
CA LEU A 448 -8.41 -32.17 -13.17
C LEU A 448 -6.96 -32.51 -13.55
N ILE A 449 -6.45 -33.68 -13.19
CA ILE A 449 -5.09 -34.11 -13.56
C ILE A 449 -4.93 -34.13 -15.09
N LYS A 450 -5.90 -34.64 -15.83
CA LYS A 450 -5.85 -34.66 -17.30
C LYS A 450 -5.79 -33.23 -17.85
N GLU A 451 -6.62 -32.33 -17.36
CA GLU A 451 -6.68 -30.92 -17.79
C GLU A 451 -5.37 -30.19 -17.48
N ILE A 452 -4.79 -30.37 -16.29
CA ILE A 452 -3.48 -29.77 -15.94
C ILE A 452 -2.41 -30.26 -16.91
N ARG A 453 -2.34 -31.58 -17.17
CA ARG A 453 -1.35 -32.16 -18.08
C ARG A 453 -1.50 -31.65 -19.52
N ILE A 454 -2.73 -31.45 -20.00
CA ILE A 454 -2.99 -30.87 -21.33
C ILE A 454 -2.44 -29.43 -21.40
N ARG A 455 -2.70 -28.62 -20.37
CA ARG A 455 -2.24 -27.23 -20.33
C ARG A 455 -0.71 -27.15 -20.19
N ALA A 456 -0.13 -27.97 -19.32
CA ALA A 456 1.32 -28.06 -19.14
C ALA A 456 2.06 -28.37 -20.44
N LYS A 457 1.54 -29.32 -21.27
CA LYS A 457 2.11 -29.64 -22.60
C LYS A 457 2.13 -28.43 -23.55
N ASN A 458 1.16 -27.52 -23.40
CA ASN A 458 1.06 -26.29 -24.18
C ASN A 458 1.78 -25.10 -23.52
N ASN A 459 2.63 -25.36 -22.52
CA ASN A 459 3.30 -24.34 -21.71
C ASN A 459 2.36 -23.32 -21.06
N GLN A 460 1.16 -23.76 -20.72
CA GLN A 460 0.13 -22.99 -20.04
C GLN A 460 0.02 -23.40 -18.56
N ARG A 461 -0.59 -22.56 -17.74
CA ARG A 461 -0.72 -22.75 -16.29
C ARG A 461 -2.17 -22.91 -15.86
N THR A 462 -2.37 -23.57 -14.72
CA THR A 462 -3.69 -23.82 -14.14
C THR A 462 -3.79 -23.21 -12.74
N LEU A 463 -4.90 -22.56 -12.45
CA LEU A 463 -5.28 -22.18 -11.08
C LEU A 463 -6.38 -23.13 -10.58
N VAL A 464 -6.25 -23.63 -9.36
CA VAL A 464 -7.24 -24.52 -8.74
C VAL A 464 -7.72 -23.90 -7.43
N THR A 465 -9.04 -23.72 -7.29
CA THR A 465 -9.62 -23.16 -6.07
C THR A 465 -10.32 -24.23 -5.25
N THR A 466 -10.02 -24.30 -3.96
CA THR A 466 -10.63 -25.17 -2.95
C THR A 466 -11.41 -24.35 -1.93
N LEU A 467 -12.14 -25.02 -1.01
CA LEU A 467 -12.92 -24.34 0.03
C LEU A 467 -12.15 -24.13 1.34
N THR A 468 -11.19 -25.01 1.64
CA THR A 468 -10.45 -24.95 2.89
C THR A 468 -8.95 -25.13 2.69
N LYS A 469 -8.15 -24.66 3.67
CA LYS A 469 -6.68 -24.80 3.69
C LYS A 469 -6.30 -26.28 3.60
N ARG A 470 -6.90 -27.12 4.44
CA ARG A 470 -6.64 -28.54 4.47
C ARG A 470 -6.91 -29.23 3.11
N MET A 471 -8.02 -28.89 2.45
CA MET A 471 -8.29 -29.42 1.11
C MET A 471 -7.24 -28.99 0.08
N ALA A 472 -6.70 -27.77 0.18
CA ALA A 472 -5.65 -27.31 -0.72
C ALA A 472 -4.34 -28.09 -0.50
N GLU A 473 -3.98 -28.34 0.75
CA GLU A 473 -2.81 -29.11 1.16
C GLU A 473 -2.93 -30.57 0.72
N ASP A 474 -4.03 -31.23 1.12
CA ASP A 474 -4.30 -32.64 0.77
C ASP A 474 -4.31 -32.85 -0.76
N LEU A 475 -4.90 -31.91 -1.51
CA LEU A 475 -4.93 -31.96 -2.97
C LEU A 475 -3.54 -31.77 -3.57
N ALA A 476 -2.74 -30.84 -3.06
CA ALA A 476 -1.38 -30.61 -3.55
C ALA A 476 -0.49 -31.85 -3.34
N GLU A 477 -0.57 -32.46 -2.14
CA GLU A 477 0.15 -33.69 -1.84
C GLU A 477 -0.30 -34.85 -2.75
N PHE A 478 -1.61 -35.02 -2.95
CA PHE A 478 -2.13 -36.06 -3.85
C PHE A 478 -1.66 -35.89 -5.29
N LEU A 479 -1.71 -34.64 -5.82
CA LEU A 479 -1.26 -34.34 -7.18
C LEU A 479 0.24 -34.53 -7.33
N ALA A 480 1.04 -34.17 -6.34
CA ALA A 480 2.48 -34.41 -6.34
C ALA A 480 2.82 -35.91 -6.39
N LYS A 481 2.11 -36.77 -5.63
CA LYS A 481 2.21 -38.21 -5.71
C LYS A 481 1.84 -38.81 -7.09
N LYS A 482 1.09 -38.05 -7.87
CA LYS A 482 0.74 -38.37 -9.27
C LYS A 482 1.67 -37.73 -10.30
N GLU A 483 2.83 -37.21 -9.86
CA GLU A 483 3.85 -36.58 -10.70
C GLU A 483 3.36 -35.33 -11.43
N VAL A 484 2.40 -34.60 -10.84
CA VAL A 484 1.97 -33.30 -11.32
C VAL A 484 2.72 -32.22 -10.54
N ARG A 485 3.42 -31.34 -11.24
CA ARG A 485 4.18 -30.24 -10.61
C ARG A 485 3.23 -29.17 -10.11
N VAL A 486 3.01 -29.13 -8.81
CA VAL A 486 2.06 -28.23 -8.17
C VAL A 486 2.66 -27.55 -6.94
N ARG A 487 2.13 -26.38 -6.62
CA ARG A 487 2.33 -25.68 -5.36
C ARG A 487 0.97 -25.27 -4.80
N TYR A 488 0.88 -25.10 -3.49
CA TYR A 488 -0.30 -24.51 -2.87
C TYR A 488 0.03 -23.17 -2.22
N LEU A 489 -0.98 -22.29 -2.19
CA LEU A 489 -0.89 -20.96 -1.63
C LEU A 489 -1.83 -20.87 -0.44
N HIS A 490 -1.28 -20.71 0.75
CA HIS A 490 -2.05 -20.51 1.98
C HIS A 490 -1.98 -19.05 2.47
N SER A 491 -2.84 -18.70 3.44
CA SER A 491 -3.01 -17.35 3.94
C SER A 491 -1.80 -16.80 4.72
N GLU A 492 -0.89 -17.67 5.13
CA GLU A 492 0.30 -17.32 5.93
C GLU A 492 1.52 -17.01 5.06
N ILE A 493 1.46 -17.32 3.76
CA ILE A 493 2.49 -16.93 2.81
C ILE A 493 2.27 -15.45 2.45
N GLU A 494 3.16 -14.59 2.91
CA GLU A 494 3.04 -13.14 2.74
C GLU A 494 4.19 -12.54 1.91
N GLY A 495 3.94 -11.37 1.35
CA GLY A 495 4.93 -10.48 0.77
C GLY A 495 5.78 -11.09 -0.34
N LEU A 496 7.08 -11.20 -0.09
CA LEU A 496 8.10 -11.57 -1.08
C LEU A 496 7.98 -13.03 -1.55
N GLU A 497 7.73 -13.95 -0.62
CA GLU A 497 7.59 -15.38 -0.93
C GLU A 497 6.43 -15.65 -1.87
N ARG A 498 5.31 -14.96 -1.67
CA ARG A 498 4.17 -15.03 -2.56
C ARG A 498 4.48 -14.51 -3.96
N THR A 499 5.20 -13.39 -4.06
CA THR A 499 5.63 -12.83 -5.34
C THR A 499 6.52 -13.82 -6.09
N GLU A 500 7.40 -14.51 -5.38
CA GLU A 500 8.26 -15.53 -5.94
C GLU A 500 7.50 -16.78 -6.40
N LEU A 501 6.52 -17.25 -5.64
CA LEU A 501 5.64 -18.35 -6.08
C LEU A 501 4.91 -18.01 -7.40
N ILE A 502 4.43 -16.79 -7.53
CA ILE A 502 3.78 -16.33 -8.77
C ILE A 502 4.80 -16.29 -9.92
N ARG A 503 6.01 -15.80 -9.66
CA ARG A 503 7.10 -15.75 -10.62
C ARG A 503 7.48 -17.17 -11.10
N GLN A 504 7.65 -18.11 -10.18
CA GLN A 504 7.94 -19.51 -10.47
C GLN A 504 6.83 -20.18 -11.30
N LEU A 505 5.55 -19.91 -11.00
CA LEU A 505 4.43 -20.37 -11.83
C LEU A 505 4.54 -19.83 -13.26
N ARG A 506 4.83 -18.55 -13.42
CA ARG A 506 5.00 -17.91 -14.74
C ARG A 506 6.20 -18.48 -15.52
N LEU A 507 7.31 -18.74 -14.84
CA LEU A 507 8.49 -19.40 -15.43
C LEU A 507 8.24 -20.87 -15.81
N GLY A 508 7.20 -21.50 -15.23
CA GLY A 508 6.88 -22.90 -15.49
C GLY A 508 7.66 -23.88 -14.65
N GLU A 509 8.18 -23.47 -13.52
CA GLU A 509 8.79 -24.38 -12.55
C GLU A 509 7.78 -25.39 -12.03
N PHE A 510 6.50 -24.98 -11.99
CA PHE A 510 5.36 -25.87 -11.75
C PHE A 510 4.16 -25.51 -12.64
N ASP A 511 3.18 -26.41 -12.77
CA ASP A 511 2.11 -26.35 -13.75
C ASP A 511 0.79 -25.84 -13.18
N ALA A 512 0.56 -26.05 -11.89
CA ALA A 512 -0.67 -25.63 -11.23
C ALA A 512 -0.43 -25.02 -9.86
N LEU A 513 -1.17 -23.95 -9.56
CA LEU A 513 -1.24 -23.31 -8.25
C LEU A 513 -2.60 -23.58 -7.62
N ILE A 514 -2.60 -24.13 -6.41
CA ILE A 514 -3.79 -24.48 -5.65
C ILE A 514 -3.96 -23.47 -4.51
N GLY A 515 -5.18 -23.01 -4.25
CA GLY A 515 -5.43 -22.12 -3.13
C GLY A 515 -6.89 -21.93 -2.82
N ILE A 516 -7.18 -21.35 -1.66
CA ILE A 516 -8.57 -21.10 -1.21
C ILE A 516 -9.12 -19.86 -1.91
N ASN A 517 -8.37 -18.80 -1.89
CA ASN A 517 -8.80 -17.48 -2.36
C ASN A 517 -7.74 -16.84 -3.25
N LEU A 518 -7.60 -17.40 -4.45
CA LEU A 518 -6.70 -16.87 -5.47
C LEU A 518 -7.19 -15.55 -6.08
N ILE A 519 -8.33 -15.03 -5.59
CA ILE A 519 -8.96 -13.80 -6.09
C ILE A 519 -8.36 -12.56 -5.44
N ARG A 520 -7.98 -12.63 -4.16
CA ARG A 520 -7.76 -11.46 -3.29
C ARG A 520 -6.66 -10.51 -3.76
N GLU A 521 -5.82 -10.90 -4.74
CA GLU A 521 -4.54 -10.21 -4.78
C GLU A 521 -4.03 -9.85 -6.16
N GLY A 522 -4.91 -9.38 -7.03
CA GLY A 522 -4.47 -8.73 -8.28
C GLY A 522 -3.56 -9.60 -9.16
N LEU A 523 -3.66 -10.95 -9.07
CA LEU A 523 -2.83 -11.85 -9.83
C LEU A 523 -3.00 -11.62 -11.33
N ASP A 524 -1.97 -11.07 -11.95
CA ASP A 524 -1.89 -10.83 -13.38
C ASP A 524 -0.95 -11.87 -14.02
N ILE A 525 -1.52 -13.04 -14.37
CA ILE A 525 -0.77 -14.18 -14.90
C ILE A 525 -1.30 -14.52 -16.29
N PRO A 526 -0.73 -13.95 -17.35
CA PRO A 526 -1.19 -14.21 -18.73
C PRO A 526 -1.05 -15.67 -19.17
N GLU A 527 -0.17 -16.42 -18.53
CA GLU A 527 0.10 -17.83 -18.83
C GLU A 527 -1.02 -18.77 -18.34
N VAL A 528 -1.93 -18.27 -17.49
CA VAL A 528 -3.06 -19.06 -16.98
C VAL A 528 -4.13 -19.19 -18.06
N SER A 529 -4.34 -20.41 -18.53
CA SER A 529 -5.40 -20.76 -19.48
C SER A 529 -6.55 -21.56 -18.85
N LEU A 530 -6.36 -22.11 -17.66
CA LEU A 530 -7.42 -22.86 -16.98
C LEU A 530 -7.58 -22.38 -15.52
N VAL A 531 -8.84 -22.17 -15.16
CA VAL A 531 -9.26 -22.02 -13.76
C VAL A 531 -10.20 -23.16 -13.42
N ALA A 532 -9.82 -24.00 -12.47
CA ALA A 532 -10.63 -25.11 -11.98
C ALA A 532 -11.21 -24.77 -10.60
N ILE A 533 -12.51 -24.93 -10.43
CA ILE A 533 -13.22 -24.63 -9.18
C ILE A 533 -13.83 -25.90 -8.66
N LEU A 534 -13.25 -26.44 -7.57
CA LEU A 534 -13.79 -27.63 -6.91
C LEU A 534 -14.97 -27.26 -6.03
N ASP A 535 -15.93 -28.17 -5.90
CA ASP A 535 -17.12 -27.99 -5.07
C ASP A 535 -17.81 -26.63 -5.30
N ALA A 536 -18.08 -26.30 -6.55
CA ALA A 536 -18.62 -24.99 -6.94
C ALA A 536 -20.05 -24.76 -6.47
N ASP A 537 -20.79 -25.83 -6.13
CA ASP A 537 -22.16 -25.79 -5.59
C ASP A 537 -22.24 -25.60 -4.07
N LYS A 538 -21.10 -25.57 -3.37
CA LYS A 538 -21.07 -25.28 -1.93
C LYS A 538 -21.19 -23.77 -1.72
N GLU A 539 -22.41 -23.26 -1.68
CA GLU A 539 -22.67 -21.83 -1.51
C GLU A 539 -22.01 -21.27 -0.25
N GLY A 540 -21.47 -20.08 -0.37
CA GLY A 540 -20.77 -19.38 0.70
C GLY A 540 -19.99 -18.17 0.17
N PHE A 541 -19.22 -17.54 1.02
CA PHE A 541 -18.47 -16.33 0.68
C PHE A 541 -17.55 -16.50 -0.55
N LEU A 542 -16.95 -17.70 -0.72
CA LEU A 542 -16.02 -18.00 -1.82
C LEU A 542 -16.71 -18.49 -3.10
N ARG A 543 -17.98 -18.76 -3.06
CA ARG A 543 -18.78 -19.34 -4.17
C ARG A 543 -20.03 -18.51 -4.51
N ASN A 544 -20.08 -17.24 -4.04
CA ASN A 544 -21.10 -16.31 -4.52
C ASN A 544 -20.81 -15.85 -5.95
N ALA A 545 -21.79 -15.25 -6.63
CA ALA A 545 -21.67 -14.81 -8.02
C ALA A 545 -20.47 -13.87 -8.25
N THR A 546 -20.26 -12.91 -7.36
CA THR A 546 -19.12 -11.97 -7.41
C THR A 546 -17.79 -12.69 -7.39
N SER A 547 -17.58 -13.60 -6.42
CA SER A 547 -16.35 -14.39 -6.29
C SER A 547 -16.11 -15.27 -7.51
N LEU A 548 -17.16 -15.90 -8.05
CA LEU A 548 -17.05 -16.72 -9.25
C LEU A 548 -16.65 -15.89 -10.48
N ILE A 549 -17.30 -14.75 -10.74
CA ILE A 549 -16.96 -13.84 -11.86
C ILE A 549 -15.51 -13.37 -11.76
N GLN A 550 -15.06 -13.02 -10.57
CA GLN A 550 -13.67 -12.59 -10.33
C GLN A 550 -12.67 -13.72 -10.61
N THR A 551 -13.01 -14.93 -10.18
CA THR A 551 -12.20 -16.13 -10.42
C THR A 551 -12.11 -16.45 -11.92
N PHE A 552 -13.23 -16.37 -12.64
CA PHE A 552 -13.27 -16.56 -14.09
C PHE A 552 -12.36 -15.56 -14.82
N GLY A 553 -12.36 -14.31 -14.35
CA GLY A 553 -11.52 -13.23 -14.91
C GLY A 553 -10.01 -13.53 -14.89
N ARG A 554 -9.54 -14.48 -14.08
CA ARG A 554 -8.12 -14.89 -14.05
C ARG A 554 -7.70 -15.63 -15.33
N ALA A 555 -8.61 -16.34 -16.00
CA ALA A 555 -8.33 -16.98 -17.28
C ALA A 555 -8.62 -16.06 -18.49
N ALA A 556 -9.14 -14.85 -18.29
CA ALA A 556 -9.55 -13.96 -19.38
C ALA A 556 -8.38 -13.24 -20.11
N ARG A 557 -7.12 -13.55 -19.79
CA ARG A 557 -5.91 -12.98 -20.39
C ARG A 557 -5.23 -13.90 -21.38
N ASN A 558 -5.72 -15.11 -21.51
CA ASN A 558 -5.24 -16.12 -22.44
C ASN A 558 -6.30 -16.39 -23.51
N LEU A 559 -5.86 -16.62 -24.76
CA LEU A 559 -6.74 -16.98 -25.88
C LEU A 559 -7.51 -18.27 -25.58
N ASP A 560 -6.81 -19.25 -25.00
CA ASP A 560 -7.36 -20.56 -24.65
C ASP A 560 -8.02 -20.57 -23.25
N GLY A 561 -8.40 -19.38 -22.74
CA GLY A 561 -8.97 -19.22 -21.43
C GLY A 561 -10.26 -20.03 -21.22
N ALA A 562 -10.24 -20.94 -20.24
CA ALA A 562 -11.36 -21.78 -19.87
C ALA A 562 -11.54 -21.83 -18.33
N VAL A 563 -12.78 -22.07 -17.92
CA VAL A 563 -13.14 -22.31 -16.53
C VAL A 563 -13.89 -23.64 -16.46
N ILE A 564 -13.50 -24.47 -15.51
CA ILE A 564 -14.22 -25.71 -15.19
C ILE A 564 -14.72 -25.59 -13.75
N MET A 565 -16.04 -25.69 -13.58
CA MET A 565 -16.69 -25.79 -12.28
C MET A 565 -17.10 -27.24 -12.04
N TYR A 566 -16.54 -27.86 -11.01
CA TYR A 566 -16.99 -29.20 -10.60
C TYR A 566 -18.15 -29.04 -9.61
N SER A 567 -19.31 -29.56 -10.00
CA SER A 567 -20.56 -29.35 -9.28
C SER A 567 -21.59 -30.41 -9.67
N ASP A 568 -22.34 -30.90 -8.69
CA ASP A 568 -23.49 -31.79 -8.92
C ASP A 568 -24.82 -31.03 -8.93
N ARG A 569 -24.82 -29.76 -8.54
CA ARG A 569 -26.00 -28.86 -8.54
C ARG A 569 -25.69 -27.56 -9.22
N TYR A 570 -26.66 -27.00 -9.93
CA TYR A 570 -26.54 -25.67 -10.54
C TYR A 570 -27.18 -24.61 -9.63
N THR A 571 -26.36 -23.88 -8.87
CA THR A 571 -26.86 -22.89 -7.90
C THR A 571 -27.19 -21.56 -8.56
N GLU A 572 -27.97 -20.71 -7.88
CA GLU A 572 -28.31 -19.38 -8.37
C GLU A 572 -27.04 -18.49 -8.55
N SER A 573 -26.06 -18.60 -7.65
CA SER A 573 -24.78 -17.90 -7.77
C SER A 573 -24.00 -18.32 -9.01
N MET A 574 -23.97 -19.62 -9.32
CA MET A 574 -23.34 -20.13 -10.54
C MET A 574 -24.06 -19.63 -11.79
N LYS A 575 -25.40 -19.64 -11.79
CA LYS A 575 -26.21 -19.17 -12.88
C LYS A 575 -25.95 -17.71 -13.22
N GLN A 576 -25.99 -16.84 -12.22
CA GLN A 576 -25.68 -15.41 -12.37
C GLN A 576 -24.27 -15.18 -12.90
N ALA A 577 -23.28 -15.92 -12.39
CA ALA A 577 -21.90 -15.79 -12.84
C ALA A 577 -21.72 -16.23 -14.30
N VAL A 578 -22.34 -17.32 -14.71
CA VAL A 578 -22.28 -17.82 -16.09
C VAL A 578 -23.01 -16.87 -17.04
N GLU A 579 -24.22 -16.44 -16.71
CA GLU A 579 -25.00 -15.52 -17.55
C GLU A 579 -24.28 -14.20 -17.79
N GLU A 580 -23.69 -13.61 -16.74
CA GLU A 580 -22.94 -12.38 -16.86
C GLU A 580 -21.66 -12.57 -17.70
N THR A 581 -20.94 -13.67 -17.49
CA THR A 581 -19.74 -13.99 -18.28
C THR A 581 -20.09 -14.20 -19.76
N GLU A 582 -21.19 -14.88 -20.08
CA GLU A 582 -21.68 -15.07 -21.43
C GLU A 582 -22.17 -13.75 -22.07
N ARG A 583 -22.78 -12.84 -21.30
CA ARG A 583 -23.14 -11.50 -21.74
C ARG A 583 -21.90 -10.71 -22.18
N ARG A 584 -20.86 -10.70 -21.33
CA ARG A 584 -19.58 -10.03 -21.59
C ARG A 584 -18.90 -10.64 -22.81
N ARG A 585 -18.87 -11.96 -22.88
CA ARG A 585 -18.28 -12.72 -24.00
C ARG A 585 -18.94 -12.36 -25.34
N ARG A 586 -20.27 -12.33 -25.41
CA ARG A 586 -21.03 -11.94 -26.60
C ARG A 586 -20.72 -10.52 -27.05
N LYS A 587 -20.71 -9.55 -26.12
CA LYS A 587 -20.40 -8.15 -26.40
C LYS A 587 -18.99 -8.00 -26.99
N GLN A 588 -18.01 -8.70 -26.43
CA GLN A 588 -16.62 -8.68 -26.93
C GLN A 588 -16.51 -9.29 -28.34
N ILE A 589 -17.14 -10.44 -28.59
CA ILE A 589 -17.12 -11.10 -29.91
C ILE A 589 -17.77 -10.21 -30.98
N GLU A 590 -18.91 -9.59 -30.66
CA GLU A 590 -19.59 -8.67 -31.56
C GLU A 590 -18.70 -7.46 -31.90
N HIS A 591 -18.06 -6.87 -30.89
CA HIS A 591 -17.12 -5.77 -31.07
C HIS A 591 -15.94 -6.17 -31.96
N ASN A 592 -15.31 -7.32 -31.69
CA ASN A 592 -14.20 -7.85 -32.49
C ASN A 592 -14.60 -8.03 -33.95
N ARG A 593 -15.78 -8.63 -34.19
CA ARG A 593 -16.30 -8.85 -35.55
C ARG A 593 -16.54 -7.52 -36.28
N LYS A 594 -17.14 -6.54 -35.59
CA LYS A 594 -17.44 -5.21 -36.17
C LYS A 594 -16.21 -4.44 -36.56
N HIS A 595 -15.11 -4.57 -35.80
CA HIS A 595 -13.88 -3.80 -36.00
C HIS A 595 -12.74 -4.62 -36.61
N GLY A 596 -12.97 -5.88 -37.00
CA GLY A 596 -11.94 -6.74 -37.58
C GLY A 596 -10.78 -7.06 -36.63
N ILE A 597 -11.03 -7.08 -35.32
CA ILE A 597 -10.01 -7.31 -34.30
C ILE A 597 -9.75 -8.81 -34.15
N THR A 598 -8.51 -9.23 -34.33
CA THR A 598 -8.06 -10.58 -34.00
C THR A 598 -7.51 -10.58 -32.57
N PRO A 599 -8.10 -11.35 -31.64
CA PRO A 599 -7.63 -11.44 -30.27
C PRO A 599 -6.16 -11.90 -30.19
N ARG A 600 -5.42 -11.35 -29.24
CA ARG A 600 -4.02 -11.74 -28.98
C ARG A 600 -3.79 -11.93 -27.50
N THR A 601 -3.09 -13.00 -27.11
CA THR A 601 -2.68 -13.22 -25.72
C THR A 601 -1.75 -12.09 -25.28
N ILE A 602 -1.97 -11.60 -24.06
CA ILE A 602 -1.10 -10.58 -23.47
C ILE A 602 0.25 -11.24 -23.14
N VAL A 603 1.33 -10.62 -23.58
CA VAL A 603 2.68 -11.01 -23.16
C VAL A 603 3.19 -9.93 -22.20
N LYS A 604 3.56 -10.34 -21.01
CA LYS A 604 4.08 -9.43 -19.97
C LYS A 604 5.45 -9.91 -19.54
N ALA A 605 6.40 -9.01 -19.39
CA ALA A 605 7.71 -9.36 -18.85
C ALA A 605 7.55 -10.01 -17.46
N ILE A 606 8.34 -11.04 -17.18
CA ILE A 606 8.41 -11.65 -15.85
C ILE A 606 9.38 -10.80 -15.04
N PRO A 607 8.99 -10.24 -13.90
CA PRO A 607 9.90 -9.47 -13.06
C PRO A 607 11.11 -10.32 -12.64
N GLU A 608 12.27 -9.70 -12.48
CA GLU A 608 13.40 -10.33 -11.81
C GLU A 608 13.03 -10.72 -10.39
N SER A 609 13.68 -11.74 -9.83
CA SER A 609 13.36 -12.22 -8.49
C SER A 609 13.55 -11.11 -7.45
N ALA A 610 12.51 -10.83 -6.68
CA ALA A 610 12.61 -9.91 -5.55
C ALA A 610 13.52 -10.45 -4.42
N ILE A 611 13.75 -11.77 -4.42
CA ILE A 611 14.67 -12.45 -3.51
C ILE A 611 16.12 -12.24 -3.93
N GLU A 612 16.40 -12.08 -5.25
CA GLU A 612 17.75 -11.69 -5.72
C GLU A 612 18.07 -10.22 -5.45
N VAL A 613 17.08 -9.36 -5.25
CA VAL A 613 17.27 -7.97 -4.78
C VAL A 613 17.46 -7.91 -3.25
N GLY A 614 16.98 -8.91 -2.51
CA GLY A 614 17.31 -9.16 -1.10
C GLY A 614 18.64 -9.92 -0.93
N ASP A 615 19.09 -10.65 -1.95
CA ASP A 615 20.47 -11.02 -2.25
C ASP A 615 21.12 -9.85 -3.06
N ALA A 616 21.02 -8.62 -2.58
CA ALA A 616 22.07 -7.62 -2.77
C ALA A 616 23.31 -8.33 -2.25
N GLY A 617 23.99 -8.99 -3.18
CA GLY A 617 25.07 -9.90 -2.89
C GLY A 617 25.93 -9.21 -1.87
N VAL A 618 26.01 -9.80 -0.72
CA VAL A 618 27.12 -9.47 0.14
C VAL A 618 28.28 -9.58 -0.80
N GLU A 619 28.77 -8.42 -1.28
CA GLU A 619 29.97 -8.38 -2.11
C GLU A 619 31.10 -8.88 -1.25
N THR A 620 31.04 -10.19 -0.95
CA THR A 620 32.07 -10.90 -0.17
C THR A 620 33.43 -10.73 -0.77
N LYS A 621 33.49 -10.36 -2.06
CA LYS A 621 34.74 -10.11 -2.78
C LYS A 621 35.42 -8.78 -2.45
N SER A 622 34.68 -7.81 -1.91
CA SER A 622 35.23 -6.47 -1.57
C SER A 622 35.19 -6.15 -0.07
N MET A 623 34.60 -7.03 0.75
CA MET A 623 34.54 -6.82 2.20
C MET A 623 35.86 -7.17 2.92
N PRO A 624 36.32 -6.34 3.89
CA PRO A 624 37.42 -6.69 4.77
C PRO A 624 37.15 -7.99 5.52
N ARG A 625 38.17 -8.82 5.71
CA ARG A 625 38.03 -10.15 6.36
C ARG A 625 37.40 -10.07 7.76
N GLN A 626 37.62 -9.00 8.52
CA GLN A 626 37.02 -8.79 9.84
C GLN A 626 35.50 -8.59 9.77
N ASP A 627 35.01 -7.88 8.76
CA ASP A 627 33.57 -7.64 8.57
C ASP A 627 32.85 -8.91 8.07
N LEU A 628 33.54 -9.73 7.25
CA LEU A 628 33.04 -11.05 6.84
C LEU A 628 32.91 -12.02 8.04
N ILE A 629 33.86 -12.00 8.98
CA ILE A 629 33.80 -12.81 10.21
C ILE A 629 32.62 -12.36 11.08
N LYS A 630 32.41 -11.05 11.23
CA LYS A 630 31.30 -10.49 12.00
C LYS A 630 29.96 -10.88 11.41
N LEU A 631 29.82 -10.75 10.09
CA LEU A 631 28.63 -11.14 9.34
C LEU A 631 28.37 -12.65 9.40
N ALA A 632 29.43 -13.50 9.41
CA ALA A 632 29.31 -14.93 9.59
C ALA A 632 28.70 -15.29 10.96
N VAL A 633 29.18 -14.64 12.03
CA VAL A 633 28.67 -14.87 13.40
C VAL A 633 27.22 -14.44 13.54
N GLU A 634 26.84 -13.27 13.00
CA GLU A 634 25.45 -12.77 13.02
C GLU A 634 24.52 -13.66 12.20
N THR A 635 24.96 -14.13 11.04
CA THR A 635 24.21 -15.03 10.17
C THR A 635 24.01 -16.41 10.82
N GLU A 636 25.06 -16.93 11.52
CA GLU A 636 24.97 -18.19 12.24
C GLU A 636 24.04 -18.10 13.45
N ALA A 637 24.09 -17.01 14.22
CA ALA A 637 23.18 -16.79 15.34
C ALA A 637 21.71 -16.71 14.87
N THR A 638 21.46 -16.02 13.76
CA THR A 638 20.12 -15.93 13.16
C THR A 638 19.63 -17.29 12.65
N MET A 639 20.49 -18.05 12.00
CA MET A 639 20.18 -19.42 11.56
C MET A 639 19.77 -20.33 12.72
N ARG A 640 20.55 -20.30 13.82
CA ARG A 640 20.26 -21.11 15.01
C ARG A 640 18.95 -20.71 15.66
N ARG A 641 18.65 -19.42 15.78
CA ARG A 641 17.40 -18.93 16.31
C ARG A 641 16.20 -19.46 15.51
N PHE A 642 16.22 -19.37 14.18
CA PHE A 642 15.15 -19.92 13.36
C PHE A 642 15.04 -21.46 13.45
N ALA A 643 16.14 -22.16 13.65
CA ALA A 643 16.11 -23.61 13.90
C ALA A 643 15.48 -23.94 15.27
N GLU A 644 15.74 -23.17 16.32
CA GLU A 644 15.14 -23.31 17.65
C GLU A 644 13.64 -22.96 17.65
N GLU A 645 13.24 -21.98 16.83
CA GLU A 645 11.83 -21.58 16.61
C GLU A 645 11.07 -22.57 15.69
N LEU A 646 11.70 -23.67 15.25
CA LEU A 646 11.18 -24.68 14.32
C LEU A 646 10.84 -24.14 12.93
N GLU A 647 11.35 -22.97 12.55
CA GLU A 647 11.23 -22.36 11.23
C GLU A 647 12.33 -22.87 10.28
N PHE A 648 12.29 -24.16 9.96
CA PHE A 648 13.36 -24.85 9.26
C PHE A 648 13.70 -24.28 7.88
N GLU A 649 12.72 -23.75 7.13
CA GLU A 649 12.96 -23.16 5.81
C GLU A 649 13.80 -21.87 5.90
N LYS A 650 13.51 -21.02 6.89
CA LYS A 650 14.34 -19.83 7.15
C LYS A 650 15.74 -20.24 7.64
N ALA A 651 15.82 -21.23 8.51
CA ALA A 651 17.12 -21.76 8.96
C ALA A 651 17.96 -22.29 7.79
N ILE A 652 17.35 -22.96 6.80
CA ILE A 652 18.03 -23.45 5.59
C ILE A 652 18.54 -22.27 4.76
N MET A 653 17.75 -21.23 4.55
CA MET A 653 18.13 -20.03 3.80
C MET A 653 19.34 -19.32 4.45
N PHE A 654 19.32 -19.14 5.77
CA PHE A 654 20.45 -18.55 6.49
C PHE A 654 21.68 -19.46 6.51
N ARG A 655 21.51 -20.78 6.47
CA ARG A 655 22.60 -21.75 6.31
C ARG A 655 23.30 -21.59 4.95
N GLU A 656 22.54 -21.44 3.87
CA GLU A 656 23.10 -21.22 2.54
C GLU A 656 23.87 -19.89 2.47
N LYS A 657 23.32 -18.83 3.08
CA LYS A 657 23.98 -17.54 3.19
C LYS A 657 25.30 -17.66 3.99
N LEU A 658 25.27 -18.37 5.11
CA LEU A 658 26.46 -18.63 5.93
C LEU A 658 27.51 -19.45 5.16
N ASN A 659 27.11 -20.44 4.38
CA ASN A 659 28.02 -21.23 3.54
C ASN A 659 28.69 -20.36 2.44
N LYS A 660 27.98 -19.41 1.85
CA LYS A 660 28.57 -18.45 0.91
C LYS A 660 29.61 -17.55 1.59
N ILE A 661 29.34 -17.06 2.80
CA ILE A 661 30.27 -16.23 3.57
C ILE A 661 31.49 -17.06 4.01
N LYS A 662 31.31 -18.29 4.51
CA LYS A 662 32.40 -19.19 4.89
C LYS A 662 33.28 -19.52 3.69
N LYS A 663 32.72 -19.77 2.51
CA LYS A 663 33.47 -19.97 1.26
C LYS A 663 34.31 -18.73 0.90
N ALA A 664 33.81 -17.53 1.13
CA ALA A 664 34.57 -16.29 0.91
C ALA A 664 35.72 -16.11 1.95
N LEU A 665 35.52 -16.65 3.16
CA LEU A 665 36.55 -16.69 4.22
C LEU A 665 37.58 -17.80 4.02
N GLY A 666 37.35 -18.74 3.08
CA GLY A 666 38.18 -19.94 2.87
C GLY A 666 37.93 -21.04 3.89
N GLU A 667 36.77 -21.01 4.57
CA GLU A 667 36.36 -22.01 5.56
C GLU A 667 35.46 -23.10 4.95
N PRO A 668 35.45 -24.33 5.52
CA PRO A 668 34.59 -25.38 5.03
C PRO A 668 33.10 -25.07 5.22
N ALA A 669 32.25 -25.48 4.28
CA ALA A 669 30.81 -25.37 4.40
C ALA A 669 30.27 -26.24 5.55
N LEU A 670 29.15 -25.83 6.15
CA LEU A 670 28.45 -26.64 7.13
C LEU A 670 27.92 -27.92 6.47
N ALA A 671 28.19 -29.06 7.10
CA ALA A 671 27.73 -30.38 6.59
C ALA A 671 26.17 -30.43 6.53
N GLU A 672 25.66 -31.07 5.50
CA GLU A 672 24.22 -31.40 5.45
C GLU A 672 23.90 -32.36 6.59
N VAL A 673 23.02 -31.91 7.49
CA VAL A 673 22.43 -32.80 8.48
C VAL A 673 21.35 -33.58 7.75
N SER A 674 21.60 -34.89 7.57
CA SER A 674 20.70 -35.87 6.97
C SER A 674 19.42 -36.02 7.81
#